data_3fa31f3f692cf1d144d0907c9063753a
#
_entry.id   3fa31f3f692cf1d144d0907c9063753a
#
_cell.length_a   1.000
_cell.length_b   1.000
_cell.length_c   1.000
_cell.angle_alpha   90.00
_cell.angle_beta   90.00
_cell.angle_gamma   90.00
#
_symmetry.space_group_name_H-M   'P 1'
#
loop_
_entity.id
_entity.type
_entity.pdbx_description
1 polymer ?
#
loop_
_entity_poly.entity_id
_entity_poly.type
_entity_poly.pdbx_seq_one_letter_code
_entity_poly.pdbx_strand_id
1 'polypeptide(L)'
;LPRVETNSLRGGACLVIAEGLCLKAAKILKHVDKQSISGWDFLRTYTEKKKSSTSGDVKEHKYLKDVLAGRPIFAFPDEPGAFRLRYGRSRSSGLASMSIHPSTMVIVDSFAAIGTQIKLQLPGKATAANPCDSIEGPSVLLKNGKYTRLDNYEEAKNLVNQVEQIIDLGEILIPVGEFIENNHRLEPSGWCQEWWQAIIGSHNIEKYDGEYDFPSLLDYSKEHKIPLHPNFTYYWDDLGVNEINDLRNQLIKDAVNVLDNKFKLIYKEIFLRLGIFYKTIDQRLVLEDGFLPLIKQLGLEVKGNSISLALESIDTDSSLDLISHFLGIEVKNKAPTRVGASMGRPEKANERRMKPPPNVLFPLGEYGGNQRLVNSALKVSSANRGFSQGKAGRIEIMAQLRYCKECHNETVSVRCCKSQTMVKEEPKRRLVDVSELVTKAMNNTKVGVLPKIKGIKELKSKNKIPECLEKGILRAKRDLRVYKDGTLRYDMIDLPITHFYPREIGLTLEKTKELGYTEDIDGKELTSIDQLVEIKVQDLIVSERAGNWLIKVSNFVDDELSKLYGMEPFYNLSPNSKPEELIGNLLICLSPHTSAGVLTRLIGFTSAKAQYAHPFLHAAKRRNCDGDEDSIMLLVDGLLNYSDSFVPTTRGGTMDIPRVLSTRIDPLEIDSEAHNIELNSNYPLEFYENSEKKEISNSVTKFLDLVSGRLESPDQYENYNFTHSSSSINMGPVESKYVTLGSMAEKALASLELASKTRASNATYVAEQTIEKHFIRDIIGNLRSFTTQGVRCKKCNTKFRRPPLKDTCSCGGKLQLNISPASVSKYRKIATDISERYGSRPFIKQRLELAFNAIEDTLENEQIKQMDLGAFL
;
A
#
# COMPACT_ATOMS: atom_id res chain seq x y z
N LEU A 1 32.95 25.93 -17.05
CA LEU A 1 32.61 24.71 -17.81
C LEU A 1 32.68 24.95 -19.30
N PRO A 2 33.87 25.27 -19.88
CA PRO A 2 33.97 25.77 -21.25
C PRO A 2 33.68 24.71 -22.34
N ARG A 3 33.44 23.46 -21.99
CA ARG A 3 33.17 22.34 -22.92
C ARG A 3 31.80 21.72 -22.78
N VAL A 4 30.92 22.27 -21.95
CA VAL A 4 29.56 21.73 -21.71
C VAL A 4 28.60 22.56 -22.54
N GLU A 5 27.88 21.92 -23.47
CA GLU A 5 26.85 22.60 -24.25
C GLU A 5 25.77 23.18 -23.35
N THR A 6 25.27 24.36 -23.71
CA THR A 6 24.28 25.09 -22.93
C THR A 6 23.03 24.23 -22.62
N ASN A 7 22.58 23.43 -23.58
CA ASN A 7 21.43 22.54 -23.41
C ASN A 7 21.71 21.40 -22.42
N SER A 8 22.94 20.85 -22.42
CA SER A 8 23.35 19.82 -21.46
C SER A 8 23.46 20.40 -20.04
N LEU A 9 23.96 21.65 -19.94
CA LEU A 9 24.03 22.36 -18.66
C LEU A 9 22.62 22.64 -18.10
N ARG A 10 21.71 23.13 -18.96
CA ARG A 10 20.32 23.36 -18.59
C ARG A 10 19.59 22.06 -18.24
N GLY A 11 19.84 20.98 -18.96
CA GLY A 11 19.31 19.65 -18.65
C GLY A 11 19.78 19.16 -17.29
N GLY A 12 21.08 19.36 -16.98
CA GLY A 12 21.63 19.06 -15.66
C GLY A 12 20.99 19.88 -14.54
N ALA A 13 20.82 21.19 -14.75
CA ALA A 13 20.14 22.07 -13.81
C ALA A 13 18.66 21.66 -13.62
N CYS A 14 17.98 21.30 -14.70
CA CYS A 14 16.60 20.79 -14.65
C CYS A 14 16.49 19.51 -13.82
N LEU A 15 17.43 18.58 -13.97
CA LEU A 15 17.46 17.36 -13.17
C LEU A 15 17.68 17.66 -11.69
N VAL A 16 18.56 18.60 -11.35
CA VAL A 16 18.79 19.02 -9.97
C VAL A 16 17.55 19.67 -9.38
N ILE A 17 16.87 20.55 -10.14
CA ILE A 17 15.63 21.19 -9.71
C ILE A 17 14.52 20.14 -9.56
N ALA A 18 14.34 19.26 -10.54
CA ALA A 18 13.34 18.20 -10.49
C ALA A 18 13.55 17.24 -9.31
N GLU A 19 14.81 16.94 -8.98
CA GLU A 19 15.16 16.09 -7.84
C GLU A 19 15.02 16.83 -6.50
N GLY A 20 15.49 18.08 -6.44
CA GLY A 20 15.46 18.88 -5.20
C GLY A 20 14.05 19.35 -4.82
N LEU A 21 13.23 19.71 -5.80
CA LEU A 21 11.86 20.20 -5.60
C LEU A 21 10.79 19.15 -5.89
N CYS A 22 11.17 17.93 -6.25
CA CYS A 22 10.25 16.85 -6.68
C CYS A 22 9.30 17.27 -7.82
N LEU A 23 9.74 18.17 -8.71
CA LEU A 23 8.93 18.69 -9.82
C LEU A 23 9.14 17.87 -11.09
N LYS A 24 8.04 17.50 -11.75
CA LYS A 24 8.04 16.91 -13.09
C LYS A 24 8.31 18.00 -14.16
N ALA A 25 8.80 17.61 -15.34
CA ALA A 25 9.09 18.53 -16.44
C ALA A 25 7.94 19.50 -16.75
N ALA A 26 6.70 19.03 -16.72
CA ALA A 26 5.52 19.88 -16.95
C ALA A 26 5.33 20.98 -15.88
N LYS A 27 5.60 20.66 -14.60
CA LYS A 27 5.52 21.67 -13.51
C LYS A 27 6.67 22.67 -13.63
N ILE A 28 7.89 22.22 -13.96
CA ILE A 28 9.03 23.11 -14.18
C ILE A 28 8.74 24.05 -15.35
N LEU A 29 8.17 23.53 -16.44
CA LEU A 29 7.81 24.33 -17.61
C LEU A 29 6.82 25.44 -17.27
N LYS A 30 5.82 25.18 -16.41
CA LYS A 30 4.89 26.21 -15.94
C LYS A 30 5.60 27.38 -15.23
N HIS A 31 6.61 27.08 -14.40
CA HIS A 31 7.41 28.13 -13.75
C HIS A 31 8.29 28.89 -14.73
N VAL A 32 8.91 28.19 -15.68
CA VAL A 32 9.73 28.78 -16.73
C VAL A 32 8.91 29.73 -17.60
N ASP A 33 7.71 29.31 -18.01
CA ASP A 33 6.78 30.12 -18.82
C ASP A 33 6.26 31.32 -18.03
N LYS A 34 5.87 31.13 -16.77
CA LYS A 34 5.40 32.22 -15.89
C LYS A 34 6.45 33.29 -15.68
N GLN A 35 7.71 32.92 -15.62
CA GLN A 35 8.83 33.86 -15.40
C GLN A 35 9.50 34.30 -16.72
N SER A 36 8.93 33.93 -17.86
CA SER A 36 9.46 34.25 -19.20
C SER A 36 10.94 33.92 -19.39
N ILE A 37 11.39 32.80 -18.84
CA ILE A 37 12.79 32.35 -18.92
C ILE A 37 13.02 31.65 -20.26
N SER A 38 13.87 32.21 -21.12
CA SER A 38 14.18 31.64 -22.44
C SER A 38 15.14 30.46 -22.39
N GLY A 39 15.08 29.59 -23.42
CA GLY A 39 16.02 28.49 -23.62
C GLY A 39 15.73 27.20 -22.83
N TRP A 40 14.50 27.05 -22.35
CA TRP A 40 14.00 25.83 -21.66
C TRP A 40 12.98 25.06 -22.51
N ASP A 41 12.83 25.44 -23.81
CA ASP A 41 11.83 24.82 -24.69
C ASP A 41 12.06 23.33 -24.94
N PHE A 42 13.26 22.81 -24.68
CA PHE A 42 13.54 21.38 -24.73
C PHE A 42 12.67 20.58 -23.73
N LEU A 43 12.15 21.20 -22.67
CA LEU A 43 11.21 20.56 -21.75
C LEU A 43 9.87 20.23 -22.41
N ARG A 44 9.45 20.99 -23.43
CA ARG A 44 8.18 20.76 -24.15
C ARG A 44 8.16 19.39 -24.81
N THR A 45 9.29 18.93 -25.33
CA THR A 45 9.42 17.59 -25.94
C THR A 45 9.15 16.43 -24.96
N TYR A 46 9.34 16.66 -23.66
CA TYR A 46 9.04 15.68 -22.61
C TYR A 46 7.61 15.80 -22.08
N THR A 47 6.94 16.92 -22.36
CA THR A 47 5.55 17.16 -21.94
C THR A 47 4.55 16.87 -23.04
N GLU A 48 4.96 16.93 -24.30
CA GLU A 48 4.14 16.52 -25.42
C GLU A 48 3.92 15.00 -25.35
N LYS A 49 2.70 14.61 -25.01
CA LYS A 49 2.29 13.22 -25.20
C LYS A 49 2.40 12.92 -26.69
N LYS A 50 3.29 12.01 -27.08
CA LYS A 50 3.24 11.41 -28.42
C LYS A 50 1.80 10.93 -28.63
N LYS A 51 1.03 11.65 -29.45
CA LYS A 51 -0.24 11.14 -29.96
C LYS A 51 0.14 9.93 -30.81
N SER A 52 0.08 8.75 -30.23
CA SER A 52 0.12 7.53 -31.00
C SER A 52 -1.16 7.48 -31.82
N SER A 53 -1.04 7.91 -33.06
CA SER A 53 -2.02 7.67 -34.10
C SER A 53 -1.94 6.19 -34.48
N THR A 54 -2.59 5.35 -33.74
CA THR A 54 -3.01 4.01 -34.16
C THR A 54 -4.48 3.90 -33.86
N SER A 55 -5.24 4.06 -34.91
CA SER A 55 -6.65 3.74 -35.00
C SER A 55 -6.87 2.27 -34.63
N GLY A 56 -7.74 2.01 -33.69
CA GLY A 56 -8.40 0.70 -33.53
C GLY A 56 -8.11 -0.09 -32.28
N ASP A 57 -7.13 0.25 -31.44
CA ASP A 57 -6.95 -0.43 -30.16
C ASP A 57 -7.84 0.18 -29.07
N VAL A 58 -8.75 -0.62 -28.54
CA VAL A 58 -9.43 -0.34 -27.28
C VAL A 58 -8.35 -0.01 -26.26
N LYS A 59 -8.33 1.22 -25.72
CA LYS A 59 -7.33 1.65 -24.73
C LYS A 59 -7.48 0.79 -23.50
N GLU A 60 -6.64 -0.25 -23.39
CA GLU A 60 -6.56 -1.05 -22.18
C GLU A 60 -6.32 -0.12 -20.97
N HIS A 61 -7.19 -0.19 -19.99
CA HIS A 61 -7.08 0.64 -18.79
C HIS A 61 -5.74 0.44 -18.09
N LYS A 62 -5.13 1.52 -17.62
CA LYS A 62 -3.78 1.52 -17.04
C LYS A 62 -3.62 0.51 -15.91
N TYR A 63 -4.65 0.30 -15.09
CA TYR A 63 -4.60 -0.62 -13.95
C TYR A 63 -4.59 -2.11 -14.36
N LEU A 64 -5.03 -2.44 -15.57
CA LEU A 64 -4.99 -3.79 -16.15
C LEU A 64 -3.67 -4.10 -16.87
N LYS A 65 -2.81 -3.12 -17.11
CA LYS A 65 -1.54 -3.33 -17.84
C LYS A 65 -0.50 -4.11 -17.04
N ASP A 66 -0.52 -3.98 -15.73
CA ASP A 66 0.50 -4.53 -14.83
C ASP A 66 -0.08 -5.69 -14.01
N VAL A 67 -0.61 -6.73 -14.67
CA VAL A 67 -1.08 -7.94 -13.99
C VAL A 67 0.10 -8.73 -13.48
N LEU A 68 0.12 -8.97 -12.18
CA LEU A 68 1.15 -9.76 -11.50
C LEU A 68 0.51 -10.98 -10.83
N ALA A 69 1.15 -12.13 -10.95
CA ALA A 69 0.67 -13.35 -10.29
C ALA A 69 0.47 -13.13 -8.79
N GLY A 70 -0.68 -13.53 -8.27
CA GLY A 70 -1.06 -13.40 -6.88
C GLY A 70 -1.59 -12.03 -6.45
N ARG A 71 -1.70 -11.08 -7.37
CA ARG A 71 -2.36 -9.79 -7.15
C ARG A 71 -3.68 -9.77 -7.92
N PRO A 72 -4.83 -9.95 -7.26
CA PRO A 72 -6.10 -10.10 -7.94
C PRO A 72 -6.54 -8.81 -8.66
N ILE A 73 -7.29 -9.00 -9.74
CA ILE A 73 -8.20 -8.00 -10.28
C ILE A 73 -9.53 -8.21 -9.55
N PHE A 74 -9.93 -7.22 -8.75
CA PHE A 74 -11.18 -7.28 -7.99
C PHE A 74 -12.38 -7.06 -8.90
N ALA A 75 -12.29 -6.09 -9.81
CA ALA A 75 -13.36 -5.77 -10.74
C ALA A 75 -12.81 -5.22 -12.06
N PHE A 76 -13.49 -5.55 -13.15
CA PHE A 76 -13.33 -4.88 -14.44
C PHE A 76 -14.16 -3.58 -14.49
N PRO A 77 -13.82 -2.65 -15.42
CA PRO A 77 -14.55 -1.41 -15.58
C PRO A 77 -16.00 -1.66 -15.98
N ASP A 78 -16.90 -0.92 -15.40
CA ASP A 78 -18.32 -0.88 -15.73
C ASP A 78 -19.08 -2.23 -15.68
N GLU A 79 -18.41 -3.27 -15.15
CA GLU A 79 -19.02 -4.60 -14.99
C GLU A 79 -20.04 -4.64 -13.84
N PRO A 80 -21.17 -5.32 -14.02
CA PRO A 80 -22.13 -5.58 -12.95
C PRO A 80 -21.47 -6.24 -11.75
N GLY A 81 -21.68 -5.67 -10.56
CA GLY A 81 -21.05 -6.14 -9.33
C GLY A 81 -19.67 -5.54 -9.02
N ALA A 82 -19.13 -4.66 -9.87
CA ALA A 82 -17.96 -3.87 -9.54
C ALA A 82 -18.26 -2.80 -8.48
N PHE A 83 -17.23 -2.19 -7.90
CA PHE A 83 -17.38 -1.19 -6.87
C PHE A 83 -18.26 -0.01 -7.34
N ARG A 84 -19.30 0.33 -6.57
CA ARG A 84 -20.17 1.47 -6.86
C ARG A 84 -19.53 2.76 -6.34
N LEU A 85 -19.37 3.75 -7.21
CA LEU A 85 -18.76 5.02 -6.85
C LEU A 85 -19.66 5.79 -5.87
N ARG A 86 -19.08 6.17 -4.74
CA ARG A 86 -19.63 7.12 -3.78
C ARG A 86 -18.61 8.20 -3.50
N TYR A 87 -19.01 9.45 -3.64
CA TYR A 87 -18.13 10.55 -3.29
C TYR A 87 -18.14 10.80 -1.79
N GLY A 88 -16.96 11.09 -1.26
CA GLY A 88 -16.82 11.45 0.13
C GLY A 88 -15.47 11.13 0.71
N ARG A 89 -15.26 11.61 1.91
CA ARG A 89 -14.07 11.39 2.69
C ARG A 89 -14.42 10.80 4.06
N SER A 90 -13.73 9.75 4.44
CA SER A 90 -13.67 9.31 5.82
C SER A 90 -12.55 10.03 6.57
N ARG A 91 -12.49 9.90 7.88
CA ARG A 91 -11.41 10.47 8.68
C ARG A 91 -10.01 9.92 8.36
N SER A 92 -9.92 8.80 7.65
CA SER A 92 -8.68 8.14 7.24
C SER A 92 -8.48 8.09 5.72
N SER A 93 -9.18 8.92 4.95
CA SER A 93 -9.01 9.02 3.50
C SER A 93 -8.69 10.43 3.02
N GLY A 94 -8.40 10.59 1.75
CA GLY A 94 -7.76 11.75 1.14
C GLY A 94 -6.26 11.54 1.00
N LEU A 95 -5.56 12.38 0.28
CA LEU A 95 -4.13 12.28 -0.02
C LEU A 95 -3.75 10.92 -0.62
N ALA A 96 -4.38 10.55 -1.75
CA ALA A 96 -4.22 9.26 -2.43
C ALA A 96 -4.66 8.05 -1.58
N SER A 97 -5.71 8.22 -0.82
CA SER A 97 -6.29 7.17 0.00
C SER A 97 -7.80 7.19 -0.10
N MET A 98 -8.41 6.02 -0.27
CA MET A 98 -9.85 5.81 -0.40
C MET A 98 -10.35 4.84 0.68
N SER A 99 -11.67 4.68 0.79
CA SER A 99 -12.24 3.75 1.75
C SER A 99 -13.14 2.72 1.08
N ILE A 100 -13.10 1.51 1.62
CA ILE A 100 -14.01 0.41 1.29
C ILE A 100 -14.59 -0.17 2.59
N HIS A 101 -15.74 -0.84 2.46
CA HIS A 101 -16.36 -1.45 3.62
C HIS A 101 -15.46 -2.58 4.19
N PRO A 102 -15.28 -2.68 5.52
CA PRO A 102 -14.46 -3.73 6.14
C PRO A 102 -14.90 -5.15 5.78
N SER A 103 -16.22 -5.38 5.62
CA SER A 103 -16.75 -6.66 5.14
C SER A 103 -16.25 -6.99 3.74
N THR A 104 -16.15 -6.01 2.83
CA THR A 104 -15.59 -6.22 1.50
C THR A 104 -14.13 -6.66 1.58
N MET A 105 -13.34 -6.05 2.46
CA MET A 105 -11.94 -6.46 2.66
C MET A 105 -11.82 -7.95 3.02
N VAL A 106 -12.75 -8.46 3.86
CA VAL A 106 -12.78 -9.88 4.25
C VAL A 106 -13.28 -10.76 3.10
N ILE A 107 -14.38 -10.36 2.46
CA ILE A 107 -15.04 -11.19 1.44
C ILE A 107 -14.19 -11.35 0.17
N VAL A 108 -13.33 -10.40 -0.13
CA VAL A 108 -12.29 -10.58 -1.17
C VAL A 108 -11.11 -11.43 -0.69
N ASP A 109 -11.39 -12.40 0.18
CA ASP A 109 -10.41 -13.32 0.78
C ASP A 109 -9.25 -12.57 1.49
N SER A 110 -9.50 -11.41 2.05
CA SER A 110 -8.48 -10.55 2.67
C SER A 110 -7.32 -10.16 1.74
N PHE A 111 -7.50 -10.18 0.42
CA PHE A 111 -6.50 -9.60 -0.49
C PHE A 111 -6.41 -8.08 -0.37
N ALA A 112 -7.48 -7.43 0.05
CA ALA A 112 -7.50 -6.04 0.46
C ALA A 112 -7.41 -5.98 1.99
N ALA A 113 -6.27 -5.59 2.53
CA ALA A 113 -6.06 -5.29 3.95
C ALA A 113 -5.91 -3.79 4.15
N ILE A 114 -5.92 -3.34 5.42
CA ILE A 114 -5.68 -1.93 5.74
C ILE A 114 -4.28 -1.52 5.23
N GLY A 115 -4.24 -0.48 4.41
CA GLY A 115 -3.00 0.01 3.78
C GLY A 115 -2.57 -0.74 2.51
N THR A 116 -3.31 -1.74 2.05
CA THR A 116 -3.04 -2.36 0.75
C THR A 116 -3.26 -1.33 -0.36
N GLN A 117 -2.28 -1.20 -1.25
CA GLN A 117 -2.44 -0.37 -2.43
C GLN A 117 -3.44 -1.00 -3.39
N ILE A 118 -4.45 -0.25 -3.79
CA ILE A 118 -5.41 -0.62 -4.82
C ILE A 118 -5.28 0.35 -5.99
N LYS A 119 -5.16 -0.20 -7.19
CA LYS A 119 -5.14 0.58 -8.43
C LYS A 119 -6.57 0.70 -8.92
N LEU A 120 -7.06 1.91 -9.04
CA LEU A 120 -8.41 2.23 -9.47
C LEU A 120 -8.46 2.65 -10.93
N GLN A 121 -9.57 2.31 -11.61
CA GLN A 121 -9.91 2.85 -12.91
C GLN A 121 -10.12 4.36 -12.82
N LEU A 122 -10.87 4.81 -11.82
CA LEU A 122 -11.22 6.20 -11.56
C LEU A 122 -10.68 6.60 -10.17
N PRO A 123 -10.04 7.72 -10.05
CA PRO A 123 -9.60 8.70 -11.08
C PRO A 123 -8.32 8.30 -11.83
N GLY A 124 -8.00 7.00 -11.92
CA GLY A 124 -6.86 6.48 -12.68
C GLY A 124 -5.53 6.44 -11.94
N LYS A 125 -5.55 6.50 -10.60
CA LYS A 125 -4.38 6.47 -9.70
C LYS A 125 -4.44 5.24 -8.78
N ALA A 126 -3.30 4.87 -8.23
CA ALA A 126 -3.26 3.94 -7.11
C ALA A 126 -3.58 4.68 -5.82
N THR A 127 -4.27 4.02 -4.91
CA THR A 127 -4.68 4.55 -3.61
C THR A 127 -4.48 3.48 -2.53
N ALA A 128 -4.32 3.87 -1.28
CA ALA A 128 -4.33 2.91 -0.18
C ALA A 128 -5.77 2.71 0.34
N ALA A 129 -6.09 1.47 0.68
CA ALA A 129 -7.38 1.10 1.22
C ALA A 129 -7.47 1.37 2.72
N ASN A 130 -8.52 2.07 3.12
CA ASN A 130 -8.89 2.30 4.52
C ASN A 130 -10.31 1.78 4.80
N PRO A 131 -10.62 1.40 6.03
CA PRO A 131 -11.95 0.94 6.39
C PRO A 131 -12.93 2.10 6.57
N CYS A 132 -14.15 1.93 6.06
CA CYS A 132 -15.29 2.78 6.35
C CYS A 132 -16.56 1.92 6.39
N ASP A 133 -17.19 1.83 7.54
CA ASP A 133 -18.35 0.98 7.80
C ASP A 133 -19.69 1.71 7.68
N SER A 134 -19.69 2.97 7.30
CA SER A 134 -20.90 3.76 7.02
C SER A 134 -21.33 3.77 5.56
N ILE A 135 -20.64 3.02 4.69
CA ILE A 135 -21.02 2.79 3.29
C ILE A 135 -21.58 1.37 3.11
N GLU A 136 -22.26 1.09 1.99
CA GLU A 136 -22.84 -0.24 1.75
C GLU A 136 -21.74 -1.30 1.52
N GLY A 137 -21.86 -2.41 2.24
CA GLY A 137 -20.97 -3.57 2.14
C GLY A 137 -21.23 -4.43 0.90
N PRO A 138 -20.52 -5.56 0.76
CA PRO A 138 -20.65 -6.47 -0.38
C PRO A 138 -21.93 -7.27 -0.30
N SER A 139 -22.50 -7.59 -1.47
CA SER A 139 -23.63 -8.52 -1.59
C SER A 139 -23.14 -9.87 -2.08
N VAL A 140 -23.51 -10.93 -1.37
CA VAL A 140 -22.99 -12.28 -1.60
C VAL A 140 -24.09 -13.32 -1.68
N LEU A 141 -23.88 -14.30 -2.55
CA LEU A 141 -24.65 -15.54 -2.57
C LEU A 141 -23.93 -16.58 -1.72
N LEU A 142 -24.61 -17.09 -0.72
CA LEU A 142 -24.07 -18.13 0.17
C LEU A 142 -24.38 -19.53 -0.38
N LYS A 143 -23.59 -20.52 0.01
CA LYS A 143 -23.75 -21.94 -0.36
C LYS A 143 -25.10 -22.55 0.03
N ASN A 144 -25.76 -21.98 1.02
CA ASN A 144 -27.13 -22.37 1.41
C ASN A 144 -28.23 -21.73 0.53
N GLY A 145 -27.85 -20.99 -0.50
CA GLY A 145 -28.76 -20.30 -1.43
C GLY A 145 -29.34 -18.98 -0.90
N LYS A 146 -28.83 -18.43 0.22
CA LYS A 146 -29.21 -17.09 0.68
C LYS A 146 -28.40 -16.04 -0.09
N TYR A 147 -29.09 -15.04 -0.63
CA TYR A 147 -28.50 -13.83 -1.18
C TYR A 147 -28.69 -12.68 -0.21
N THR A 148 -27.62 -12.06 0.25
CA THR A 148 -27.66 -11.05 1.31
C THR A 148 -26.51 -10.05 1.17
N ARG A 149 -26.70 -8.83 1.71
CA ARG A 149 -25.64 -7.84 1.89
C ARG A 149 -24.99 -8.03 3.26
N LEU A 150 -23.69 -7.80 3.35
CA LEU A 150 -22.91 -7.94 4.56
C LEU A 150 -22.38 -6.58 5.02
N ASP A 151 -23.18 -5.87 5.78
CA ASP A 151 -22.82 -4.56 6.36
C ASP A 151 -22.16 -4.69 7.74
N ASN A 152 -22.10 -5.91 8.30
CA ASN A 152 -21.45 -6.17 9.59
C ASN A 152 -20.14 -6.93 9.37
N TYR A 153 -19.04 -6.35 9.87
CA TYR A 153 -17.68 -6.91 9.72
C TYR A 153 -17.53 -8.28 10.41
N GLU A 154 -18.07 -8.46 11.61
CA GLU A 154 -17.96 -9.74 12.33
C GLU A 154 -18.81 -10.83 11.66
N GLU A 155 -19.99 -10.47 11.15
CA GLU A 155 -20.79 -11.38 10.35
C GLU A 155 -20.05 -11.83 9.08
N ALA A 156 -19.44 -10.89 8.37
CA ALA A 156 -18.65 -11.19 7.17
C ALA A 156 -17.49 -12.17 7.46
N LYS A 157 -16.79 -12.01 8.59
CA LYS A 157 -15.72 -12.93 9.02
C LYS A 157 -16.23 -14.35 9.25
N ASN A 158 -17.43 -14.48 9.81
CA ASN A 158 -18.03 -15.79 10.08
C ASN A 158 -18.55 -16.45 8.81
N LEU A 159 -18.99 -15.67 7.81
CA LEU A 159 -19.61 -16.17 6.60
C LEU A 159 -18.65 -16.31 5.40
N VAL A 160 -17.44 -15.77 5.45
CA VAL A 160 -16.51 -15.76 4.30
C VAL A 160 -16.30 -17.15 3.65
N ASN A 161 -16.23 -18.21 4.45
CA ASN A 161 -16.06 -19.59 3.97
C ASN A 161 -17.35 -20.19 3.37
N GLN A 162 -18.49 -19.56 3.64
CA GLN A 162 -19.80 -19.97 3.12
C GLN A 162 -20.18 -19.22 1.84
N VAL A 163 -19.39 -18.22 1.42
CA VAL A 163 -19.62 -17.48 0.20
C VAL A 163 -19.40 -18.39 -1.00
N GLU A 164 -20.42 -18.52 -1.84
CA GLU A 164 -20.37 -19.21 -3.13
C GLU A 164 -19.93 -18.22 -4.22
N GLN A 165 -20.59 -17.05 -4.26
CA GLN A 165 -20.31 -16.02 -5.25
C GLN A 165 -20.43 -14.61 -4.65
N ILE A 166 -19.52 -13.72 -5.04
CA ILE A 166 -19.59 -12.29 -4.76
C ILE A 166 -20.35 -11.63 -5.90
N ILE A 167 -21.56 -11.15 -5.62
CA ILE A 167 -22.46 -10.58 -6.61
C ILE A 167 -22.16 -9.10 -6.82
N ASP A 168 -21.88 -8.37 -5.74
CA ASP A 168 -21.53 -6.95 -5.76
C ASP A 168 -20.46 -6.68 -4.68
N LEU A 169 -19.45 -5.91 -5.02
CA LEU A 169 -18.33 -5.59 -4.10
C LEU A 169 -18.68 -4.50 -3.10
N GLY A 170 -19.87 -3.91 -3.19
CA GLY A 170 -20.29 -2.80 -2.35
C GLY A 170 -19.82 -1.45 -2.89
N GLU A 171 -19.90 -0.44 -2.05
CA GLU A 171 -19.48 0.91 -2.40
C GLU A 171 -17.98 1.12 -2.19
N ILE A 172 -17.43 2.03 -2.98
CA ILE A 172 -16.09 2.58 -2.81
C ILE A 172 -16.21 4.09 -2.60
N LEU A 173 -15.68 4.54 -1.47
CA LEU A 173 -15.69 5.94 -1.10
C LEU A 173 -14.42 6.61 -1.60
N ILE A 174 -14.57 7.50 -2.59
CA ILE A 174 -13.44 8.20 -3.21
C ILE A 174 -13.60 9.70 -2.96
N PRO A 175 -12.60 10.34 -2.33
CA PRO A 175 -12.59 11.78 -2.13
C PRO A 175 -12.61 12.56 -3.46
N VAL A 176 -13.36 13.66 -3.50
CA VAL A 176 -13.42 14.54 -4.67
C VAL A 176 -12.04 15.15 -4.98
N GLY A 177 -11.26 15.42 -3.93
CA GLY A 177 -9.88 15.91 -4.07
C GLY A 177 -9.00 15.02 -4.94
N GLU A 178 -9.25 13.70 -4.99
CA GLU A 178 -8.52 12.77 -5.86
C GLU A 178 -8.85 13.00 -7.35
N PHE A 179 -10.09 13.37 -7.69
CA PHE A 179 -10.46 13.74 -9.04
C PHE A 179 -9.86 15.09 -9.44
N ILE A 180 -9.82 16.05 -8.51
CA ILE A 180 -9.18 17.37 -8.72
C ILE A 180 -7.69 17.20 -8.98
N GLU A 181 -6.97 16.45 -8.12
CA GLU A 181 -5.51 16.24 -8.24
C GLU A 181 -5.14 15.55 -9.56
N ASN A 182 -5.97 14.62 -10.02
CA ASN A 182 -5.71 13.90 -11.26
C ASN A 182 -6.27 14.60 -12.52
N ASN A 183 -6.89 15.76 -12.38
CA ASN A 183 -7.61 16.49 -13.46
C ASN A 183 -8.58 15.56 -14.20
N HIS A 184 -9.26 14.71 -13.45
CA HIS A 184 -10.25 13.80 -14.00
C HIS A 184 -11.63 14.47 -13.95
N ARG A 185 -12.47 14.19 -14.95
CA ARG A 185 -13.86 14.63 -14.91
C ARG A 185 -14.57 13.90 -13.77
N LEU A 186 -15.59 14.52 -13.21
CA LEU A 186 -16.51 13.82 -12.32
C LEU A 186 -17.26 12.75 -13.12
N GLU A 187 -17.57 11.66 -12.48
CA GLU A 187 -18.47 10.64 -12.98
C GLU A 187 -19.76 10.66 -12.14
N PRO A 188 -20.90 10.22 -12.66
CA PRO A 188 -22.15 10.23 -11.92
C PRO A 188 -22.03 9.45 -10.61
N SER A 189 -22.42 10.08 -9.50
CA SER A 189 -22.50 9.43 -8.20
C SER A 189 -23.58 8.36 -8.18
N GLY A 190 -23.40 7.28 -7.44
CA GLY A 190 -24.48 6.40 -7.05
C GLY A 190 -25.56 7.16 -6.28
N TRP A 191 -26.83 6.77 -6.48
CA TRP A 191 -27.93 7.32 -5.72
C TRP A 191 -27.81 6.94 -4.25
N CYS A 192 -27.61 7.93 -3.36
CA CYS A 192 -27.29 7.74 -1.96
C CYS A 192 -28.11 8.67 -1.05
N GLN A 193 -28.10 8.37 0.25
CA GLN A 193 -28.90 9.09 1.23
C GLN A 193 -28.48 10.56 1.35
N GLU A 194 -27.18 10.87 1.24
CA GLU A 194 -26.69 12.25 1.30
C GLU A 194 -27.21 13.10 0.15
N TRP A 195 -27.28 12.51 -1.04
CA TRP A 195 -27.87 13.18 -2.20
C TRP A 195 -29.38 13.42 -2.01
N TRP A 196 -30.09 12.39 -1.54
CA TRP A 196 -31.51 12.52 -1.21
C TRP A 196 -31.75 13.62 -0.17
N GLN A 197 -30.94 13.69 0.88
CA GLN A 197 -31.00 14.75 1.89
C GLN A 197 -30.63 16.12 1.33
N ALA A 198 -29.68 16.22 0.40
CA ALA A 198 -29.33 17.46 -0.27
C ALA A 198 -30.52 18.03 -1.09
N ILE A 199 -31.32 17.15 -1.73
CA ILE A 199 -32.56 17.57 -2.41
C ILE A 199 -33.56 18.15 -1.39
N ILE A 200 -33.80 17.45 -0.29
CA ILE A 200 -34.71 17.93 0.78
C ILE A 200 -34.29 19.30 1.28
N GLY A 201 -33.00 19.43 1.62
CA GLY A 201 -32.45 20.72 2.12
C GLY A 201 -32.55 21.86 1.11
N SER A 202 -32.28 21.60 -0.17
CA SER A 202 -32.32 22.62 -1.22
C SER A 202 -33.74 23.11 -1.53
N HIS A 203 -34.75 22.24 -1.37
CA HIS A 203 -36.15 22.60 -1.56
C HIS A 203 -36.84 23.13 -0.29
N ASN A 204 -36.09 23.29 0.81
CA ASN A 204 -36.62 23.67 2.12
C ASN A 204 -37.77 22.78 2.60
N ILE A 205 -37.72 21.50 2.28
CA ILE A 205 -38.68 20.50 2.73
C ILE A 205 -38.37 20.14 4.19
N GLU A 206 -39.39 19.92 4.99
CA GLU A 206 -39.19 19.45 6.36
C GLU A 206 -38.47 18.10 6.38
N LYS A 207 -37.45 17.98 7.22
CA LYS A 207 -36.64 16.76 7.29
C LYS A 207 -37.54 15.60 7.70
N TYR A 208 -37.41 14.48 6.98
CA TYR A 208 -38.16 13.28 7.30
C TYR A 208 -37.74 12.71 8.66
N ASP A 209 -38.72 12.57 9.55
CA ASP A 209 -38.58 12.04 10.92
C ASP A 209 -39.46 10.80 11.18
N GLY A 210 -40.16 10.30 10.15
CA GLY A 210 -41.05 9.13 10.20
C GLY A 210 -40.30 7.79 10.16
N GLU A 211 -41.12 6.72 10.05
CA GLU A 211 -40.60 5.35 9.92
C GLU A 211 -39.91 5.14 8.57
N TYR A 212 -38.70 4.56 8.57
CA TYR A 212 -37.93 4.28 7.36
C TYR A 212 -38.39 2.98 6.69
N ASP A 213 -39.74 2.86 6.43
CA ASP A 213 -40.35 1.80 5.64
C ASP A 213 -40.70 2.28 4.22
N PHE A 214 -40.95 1.34 3.34
CA PHE A 214 -41.23 1.67 1.95
C PHE A 214 -42.53 2.47 1.73
N PRO A 215 -43.68 2.13 2.32
CA PRO A 215 -44.91 2.90 2.16
C PRO A 215 -44.75 4.35 2.60
N SER A 216 -44.23 4.57 3.80
CA SER A 216 -44.07 5.90 4.39
C SER A 216 -43.12 6.79 3.56
N LEU A 217 -41.99 6.25 3.13
CA LEU A 217 -41.04 6.97 2.28
C LEU A 217 -41.53 7.20 0.87
N LEU A 218 -42.34 6.28 0.32
CA LEU A 218 -42.99 6.48 -0.99
C LEU A 218 -44.01 7.61 -0.94
N ASP A 219 -44.85 7.63 0.10
CA ASP A 219 -45.87 8.66 0.29
C ASP A 219 -45.21 10.03 0.51
N TYR A 220 -44.18 10.11 1.35
CA TYR A 220 -43.42 11.32 1.53
C TYR A 220 -42.76 11.81 0.22
N SER A 221 -42.19 10.89 -0.57
CA SER A 221 -41.59 11.25 -1.85
C SER A 221 -42.64 11.76 -2.85
N LYS A 222 -43.85 11.21 -2.85
CA LYS A 222 -44.97 11.66 -3.69
C LYS A 222 -45.49 13.02 -3.28
N GLU A 223 -45.68 13.24 -1.99
CA GLU A 223 -46.14 14.52 -1.43
C GLU A 223 -45.22 15.66 -1.82
N HIS A 224 -43.93 15.45 -1.65
CA HIS A 224 -42.91 16.47 -1.90
C HIS A 224 -42.34 16.46 -3.32
N LYS A 225 -42.75 15.55 -4.18
CA LYS A 225 -42.25 15.36 -5.57
C LYS A 225 -40.72 15.22 -5.66
N ILE A 226 -40.18 14.44 -4.75
CA ILE A 226 -38.75 14.11 -4.73
C ILE A 226 -38.51 12.66 -5.16
N PRO A 227 -37.31 12.29 -5.61
CA PRO A 227 -37.00 10.93 -6.01
C PRO A 227 -37.22 9.89 -4.90
N LEU A 228 -37.46 8.63 -5.31
CA LEU A 228 -37.56 7.50 -4.37
C LEU A 228 -36.30 7.38 -3.51
N HIS A 229 -36.51 7.08 -2.22
CA HIS A 229 -35.40 6.92 -1.27
C HIS A 229 -34.42 5.79 -1.71
N PRO A 230 -33.10 5.97 -1.57
CA PRO A 230 -32.07 5.04 -2.05
C PRO A 230 -32.18 3.61 -1.50
N ASN A 231 -32.66 3.45 -0.26
CA ASN A 231 -32.82 2.11 0.35
C ASN A 231 -33.81 1.21 -0.39
N PHE A 232 -34.73 1.79 -1.15
CA PHE A 232 -35.75 1.05 -1.90
C PHE A 232 -35.56 1.14 -3.41
N THR A 233 -34.42 1.70 -3.86
CA THR A 233 -34.07 1.74 -5.27
C THR A 233 -33.25 0.50 -5.63
N TYR A 234 -33.71 -0.24 -6.65
CA TYR A 234 -33.01 -1.39 -7.19
C TYR A 234 -32.11 -1.01 -8.39
N TYR A 235 -31.31 -1.94 -8.89
CA TYR A 235 -30.44 -1.73 -10.05
C TYR A 235 -31.24 -1.89 -11.37
N TRP A 236 -32.25 -1.07 -11.57
CA TRP A 236 -33.14 -1.15 -12.72
C TRP A 236 -32.43 -0.94 -14.05
N ASP A 237 -31.39 -0.16 -14.07
CA ASP A 237 -30.54 0.10 -15.25
C ASP A 237 -29.81 -1.16 -15.75
N ASP A 238 -29.72 -2.21 -14.93
CA ASP A 238 -29.16 -3.50 -15.30
C ASP A 238 -30.15 -4.38 -16.09
N LEU A 239 -31.41 -3.98 -16.20
CA LEU A 239 -32.43 -4.67 -16.97
C LEU A 239 -32.94 -3.80 -18.13
N GLY A 240 -33.16 -4.43 -19.28
CA GLY A 240 -33.82 -3.76 -20.40
C GLY A 240 -35.34 -3.63 -20.18
N VAL A 241 -35.97 -2.65 -20.85
CA VAL A 241 -37.42 -2.41 -20.79
C VAL A 241 -38.22 -3.68 -21.11
N ASN A 242 -37.80 -4.46 -22.10
CA ASN A 242 -38.44 -5.71 -22.46
C ASN A 242 -38.34 -6.76 -21.33
N GLU A 243 -37.18 -6.89 -20.67
CA GLU A 243 -36.99 -7.79 -19.55
C GLU A 243 -37.88 -7.40 -18.36
N ILE A 244 -38.07 -6.11 -18.11
CA ILE A 244 -38.96 -5.60 -17.05
C ILE A 244 -40.42 -5.96 -17.38
N ASN A 245 -40.86 -5.77 -18.63
CA ASN A 245 -42.23 -6.13 -19.06
C ASN A 245 -42.44 -7.65 -19.01
N ASP A 246 -41.47 -8.45 -19.39
CA ASP A 246 -41.53 -9.91 -19.27
C ASP A 246 -41.61 -10.34 -17.80
N LEU A 247 -40.83 -9.70 -16.91
CA LEU A 247 -40.92 -9.94 -15.48
C LEU A 247 -42.32 -9.63 -14.93
N ARG A 248 -42.88 -8.49 -15.28
CA ARG A 248 -44.29 -8.14 -14.92
C ARG A 248 -45.27 -9.21 -15.33
N ASN A 249 -45.25 -9.63 -16.61
CA ASN A 249 -46.12 -10.65 -17.15
C ASN A 249 -45.95 -12.02 -16.49
N GLN A 250 -44.71 -12.39 -16.11
CA GLN A 250 -44.43 -13.62 -15.39
C GLN A 250 -44.97 -13.59 -13.96
N LEU A 251 -44.78 -12.46 -13.23
CA LEU A 251 -45.29 -12.31 -11.86
C LEU A 251 -46.82 -12.35 -11.81
N ILE A 252 -47.50 -11.79 -12.79
CA ILE A 252 -48.99 -11.90 -12.92
C ILE A 252 -49.41 -13.35 -13.11
N LYS A 253 -48.76 -14.11 -14.00
CA LYS A 253 -49.03 -15.53 -14.23
C LYS A 253 -48.78 -16.41 -13.02
N ASP A 254 -47.80 -16.05 -12.20
CA ASP A 254 -47.39 -16.77 -10.99
C ASP A 254 -48.01 -16.21 -9.70
N ALA A 255 -49.07 -15.39 -9.79
CA ALA A 255 -49.65 -14.61 -8.71
C ALA A 255 -49.84 -15.40 -7.40
N VAL A 256 -50.33 -16.62 -7.43
CA VAL A 256 -50.55 -17.45 -6.22
C VAL A 256 -49.28 -17.68 -5.43
N ASN A 257 -48.15 -17.98 -6.10
CA ASN A 257 -46.87 -18.19 -5.42
C ASN A 257 -46.25 -16.88 -4.98
N VAL A 258 -46.37 -15.83 -5.81
CA VAL A 258 -45.82 -14.50 -5.54
C VAL A 258 -46.47 -13.87 -4.31
N LEU A 259 -47.81 -14.03 -4.16
CA LEU A 259 -48.54 -13.53 -2.99
C LEU A 259 -48.15 -14.24 -1.69
N ASP A 260 -47.78 -15.53 -1.79
CA ASP A 260 -47.19 -16.27 -0.65
C ASP A 260 -45.72 -15.93 -0.40
N ASN A 261 -45.16 -14.98 -1.10
CA ASN A 261 -43.75 -14.66 -1.09
C ASN A 261 -42.85 -15.87 -1.43
N LYS A 262 -43.28 -16.74 -2.33
CA LYS A 262 -42.58 -17.96 -2.77
C LYS A 262 -42.30 -17.94 -4.25
N PHE A 263 -41.23 -17.28 -4.65
CA PHE A 263 -40.85 -17.12 -6.05
C PHE A 263 -40.17 -18.38 -6.60
N LYS A 264 -40.40 -18.69 -7.89
CA LYS A 264 -39.70 -19.77 -8.57
C LYS A 264 -38.24 -19.44 -8.79
N LEU A 265 -37.40 -20.48 -8.94
CA LEU A 265 -35.96 -20.32 -9.18
C LEU A 265 -35.65 -19.58 -10.50
N ILE A 266 -36.57 -19.51 -11.45
CA ILE A 266 -36.40 -18.75 -12.70
C ILE A 266 -36.14 -17.25 -12.45
N TYR A 267 -36.60 -16.69 -11.32
CA TYR A 267 -36.37 -15.30 -10.95
C TYR A 267 -35.02 -15.05 -10.34
N LYS A 268 -34.24 -16.09 -10.03
CA LYS A 268 -32.94 -15.98 -9.30
C LYS A 268 -32.00 -14.97 -9.97
N GLU A 269 -31.78 -15.13 -11.28
CA GLU A 269 -30.83 -14.26 -11.99
C GLU A 269 -31.29 -12.79 -12.01
N ILE A 270 -32.57 -12.56 -12.19
CA ILE A 270 -33.18 -11.21 -12.17
C ILE A 270 -33.01 -10.58 -10.78
N PHE A 271 -33.29 -11.34 -9.72
CA PHE A 271 -33.12 -10.82 -8.34
C PHE A 271 -31.66 -10.51 -7.99
N LEU A 272 -30.71 -11.33 -8.47
CA LEU A 272 -29.29 -11.05 -8.33
C LEU A 272 -28.88 -9.77 -9.07
N ARG A 273 -29.43 -9.55 -10.27
CA ARG A 273 -29.16 -8.34 -11.07
C ARG A 273 -29.79 -7.10 -10.45
N LEU A 274 -31.00 -7.19 -9.95
CA LEU A 274 -31.69 -6.07 -9.30
C LEU A 274 -31.22 -5.75 -7.88
N GLY A 275 -30.46 -6.66 -7.25
CA GLY A 275 -30.03 -6.50 -5.86
C GLY A 275 -31.17 -6.79 -4.85
N ILE A 276 -32.07 -7.69 -5.17
CA ILE A 276 -33.19 -8.08 -4.31
C ILE A 276 -32.81 -9.28 -3.47
N PHE A 277 -32.70 -9.10 -2.17
CA PHE A 277 -32.25 -10.12 -1.23
C PHE A 277 -33.31 -11.18 -0.96
N TYR A 278 -32.88 -12.46 -0.88
CA TYR A 278 -33.76 -13.60 -0.68
C TYR A 278 -33.09 -14.76 0.08
N LYS A 279 -33.94 -15.63 0.62
CA LYS A 279 -33.56 -16.97 1.12
C LYS A 279 -34.12 -18.05 0.19
N THR A 280 -33.39 -19.13 0.00
CA THR A 280 -33.89 -20.31 -0.73
C THR A 280 -34.45 -21.31 0.27
N ILE A 281 -35.76 -21.60 0.21
CA ILE A 281 -36.46 -22.55 1.04
C ILE A 281 -37.28 -23.48 0.10
N ASP A 282 -37.09 -24.79 0.22
CA ASP A 282 -37.82 -25.79 -0.55
C ASP A 282 -37.83 -25.50 -2.08
N GLN A 283 -36.65 -25.14 -2.64
CA GLN A 283 -36.46 -24.76 -4.04
C GLN A 283 -37.29 -23.54 -4.47
N ARG A 284 -37.62 -22.67 -3.54
CA ARG A 284 -38.34 -21.42 -3.77
C ARG A 284 -37.50 -20.27 -3.19
N LEU A 285 -37.56 -19.12 -3.84
CA LEU A 285 -36.98 -17.89 -3.34
C LEU A 285 -37.99 -17.16 -2.46
N VAL A 286 -37.64 -16.81 -1.26
CA VAL A 286 -38.44 -16.05 -0.30
C VAL A 286 -37.72 -14.72 -0.04
N LEU A 287 -38.36 -13.61 -0.39
CA LEU A 287 -37.83 -12.28 -0.18
C LEU A 287 -37.88 -11.92 1.30
N GLU A 288 -36.83 -11.27 1.82
CA GLU A 288 -36.81 -10.83 3.23
C GLU A 288 -37.71 -9.59 3.40
N ASP A 289 -37.50 -8.50 2.63
CA ASP A 289 -38.29 -7.24 2.74
C ASP A 289 -38.66 -6.62 1.38
N GLY A 290 -38.35 -7.29 0.28
CA GLY A 290 -38.44 -6.72 -1.07
C GLY A 290 -39.77 -6.86 -1.78
N PHE A 291 -40.76 -7.55 -1.21
CA PHE A 291 -41.99 -7.90 -1.94
C PHE A 291 -42.83 -6.67 -2.35
N LEU A 292 -43.22 -5.83 -1.38
CA LEU A 292 -44.05 -4.66 -1.66
C LEU A 292 -43.33 -3.61 -2.52
N PRO A 293 -42.05 -3.27 -2.24
CA PRO A 293 -41.30 -2.41 -3.14
C PRO A 293 -41.20 -2.92 -4.57
N LEU A 294 -40.98 -4.21 -4.77
CA LEU A 294 -40.91 -4.84 -6.10
C LEU A 294 -42.23 -4.70 -6.86
N ILE A 295 -43.36 -5.08 -6.25
CA ILE A 295 -44.67 -5.03 -6.86
C ILE A 295 -45.07 -3.62 -7.27
N LYS A 296 -44.85 -2.63 -6.37
CA LYS A 296 -45.16 -1.22 -6.65
C LYS A 296 -44.28 -0.61 -7.73
N GLN A 297 -42.97 -0.88 -7.69
CA GLN A 297 -42.06 -0.38 -8.72
C GLN A 297 -42.30 -0.98 -10.09
N LEU A 298 -42.88 -2.16 -10.18
CA LEU A 298 -43.30 -2.77 -11.42
C LEU A 298 -44.69 -2.31 -11.89
N GLY A 299 -45.36 -1.37 -11.23
CA GLY A 299 -46.69 -0.88 -11.58
C GLY A 299 -47.74 -1.98 -11.49
N LEU A 300 -47.58 -2.86 -10.50
CA LEU A 300 -48.52 -3.96 -10.24
C LEU A 300 -49.35 -3.65 -8.99
N GLU A 301 -50.56 -4.18 -8.94
CA GLU A 301 -51.42 -4.14 -7.77
C GLU A 301 -51.90 -5.54 -7.35
N VAL A 302 -52.10 -5.70 -6.05
CA VAL A 302 -52.63 -6.92 -5.47
C VAL A 302 -54.13 -6.76 -5.22
N LYS A 303 -54.94 -7.61 -5.83
CA LYS A 303 -56.41 -7.65 -5.65
C LYS A 303 -56.81 -9.04 -5.15
N GLY A 304 -56.96 -9.17 -3.83
CA GLY A 304 -57.28 -10.47 -3.23
C GLY A 304 -56.16 -11.48 -3.52
N ASN A 305 -56.50 -12.56 -4.22
CA ASN A 305 -55.55 -13.63 -4.59
C ASN A 305 -54.97 -13.48 -6.01
N SER A 306 -55.03 -12.29 -6.61
CA SER A 306 -54.52 -12.03 -7.96
C SER A 306 -53.59 -10.79 -7.97
N ILE A 307 -52.68 -10.80 -8.92
CA ILE A 307 -51.85 -9.66 -9.28
C ILE A 307 -52.32 -9.17 -10.64
N SER A 308 -52.53 -7.87 -10.77
CA SER A 308 -52.97 -7.24 -12.02
C SER A 308 -52.10 -6.02 -12.31
N LEU A 309 -52.15 -5.55 -13.55
CA LEU A 309 -51.52 -4.28 -13.93
C LEU A 309 -52.24 -3.12 -13.23
N ALA A 310 -51.52 -2.28 -12.53
CA ALA A 310 -51.99 -1.01 -12.01
C ALA A 310 -51.84 0.08 -13.07
N LEU A 311 -50.81 0.00 -13.87
CA LEU A 311 -50.45 0.94 -14.94
C LEU A 311 -49.94 0.19 -16.18
N GLU A 312 -50.32 0.69 -17.37
CA GLU A 312 -49.76 0.22 -18.62
C GLU A 312 -48.29 0.68 -18.81
N SER A 313 -47.57 -0.08 -19.62
CA SER A 313 -46.18 0.28 -20.00
C SER A 313 -46.20 1.44 -20.99
N ILE A 314 -45.23 2.35 -20.86
CA ILE A 314 -45.00 3.43 -21.84
C ILE A 314 -43.95 2.99 -22.86
N ASP A 315 -43.96 3.63 -24.01
CA ASP A 315 -42.96 3.46 -25.04
C ASP A 315 -41.71 4.29 -24.69
N THR A 316 -40.68 3.64 -24.16
CA THR A 316 -39.43 4.26 -23.75
C THR A 316 -38.30 3.24 -23.86
N ASP A 317 -37.09 3.73 -24.10
CA ASP A 317 -35.87 2.90 -24.10
C ASP A 317 -35.19 2.89 -22.70
N SER A 318 -35.63 3.73 -21.76
CA SER A 318 -35.05 3.86 -20.43
C SER A 318 -35.85 3.06 -19.41
N SER A 319 -35.18 2.12 -18.77
CA SER A 319 -35.74 1.32 -17.68
C SER A 319 -36.11 2.19 -16.47
N LEU A 320 -35.32 3.21 -16.16
CA LEU A 320 -35.57 4.13 -15.05
C LEU A 320 -36.81 5.01 -15.31
N ASP A 321 -37.00 5.46 -16.57
CA ASP A 321 -38.19 6.23 -16.94
C ASP A 321 -39.45 5.38 -16.84
N LEU A 322 -39.36 4.10 -17.24
CA LEU A 322 -40.45 3.17 -17.10
C LEU A 322 -40.84 2.96 -15.63
N ILE A 323 -39.87 2.73 -14.76
CA ILE A 323 -40.15 2.54 -13.32
C ILE A 323 -40.64 3.83 -12.67
N SER A 324 -40.12 4.98 -13.07
CA SER A 324 -40.58 6.29 -12.61
C SER A 324 -42.03 6.55 -13.00
N HIS A 325 -42.43 6.15 -14.22
CA HIS A 325 -43.83 6.20 -14.65
C HIS A 325 -44.74 5.34 -13.76
N PHE A 326 -44.31 4.11 -13.43
CA PHE A 326 -45.10 3.21 -12.59
C PHE A 326 -45.28 3.71 -11.15
N LEU A 327 -44.29 4.38 -10.60
CA LEU A 327 -44.36 4.94 -9.25
C LEU A 327 -45.00 6.33 -9.18
N GLY A 328 -45.00 7.08 -10.30
CA GLY A 328 -45.38 8.48 -10.35
C GLY A 328 -44.40 9.46 -9.70
N ILE A 329 -43.18 9.03 -9.45
CA ILE A 329 -42.05 9.83 -8.93
C ILE A 329 -40.79 9.42 -9.65
N GLU A 330 -39.80 10.30 -9.65
CA GLU A 330 -38.47 10.01 -10.23
C GLU A 330 -37.76 8.86 -9.49
N VAL A 331 -37.14 7.96 -10.23
CA VAL A 331 -36.23 6.92 -9.70
C VAL A 331 -34.86 7.15 -10.29
N LYS A 332 -33.90 7.43 -9.43
CA LYS A 332 -32.50 7.68 -9.80
C LYS A 332 -31.73 6.37 -9.97
N ASN A 333 -30.68 6.41 -10.78
CA ASN A 333 -29.79 5.27 -10.97
C ASN A 333 -28.96 5.00 -9.71
N LYS A 334 -29.11 3.79 -9.14
CA LYS A 334 -28.39 3.38 -7.93
C LYS A 334 -26.89 3.16 -8.16
N ALA A 335 -26.47 2.76 -9.36
CA ALA A 335 -25.09 2.46 -9.70
C ALA A 335 -24.70 2.92 -11.11
N PRO A 336 -24.74 4.23 -11.39
CA PRO A 336 -24.44 4.75 -12.73
C PRO A 336 -22.97 4.61 -13.08
N THR A 337 -22.11 4.51 -12.10
CA THR A 337 -20.65 4.37 -12.26
C THR A 337 -20.13 3.20 -11.43
N ARG A 338 -19.56 2.23 -12.12
CA ARG A 338 -18.94 1.04 -11.53
C ARG A 338 -17.43 1.07 -11.76
N VAL A 339 -16.67 1.10 -10.66
CA VAL A 339 -15.21 1.32 -10.67
C VAL A 339 -14.47 -0.01 -10.74
N GLY A 340 -13.64 -0.15 -11.76
CA GLY A 340 -12.69 -1.26 -11.86
C GLY A 340 -11.51 -1.08 -10.91
N ALA A 341 -11.07 -2.19 -10.31
CA ALA A 341 -10.02 -2.17 -9.30
C ALA A 341 -9.13 -3.41 -9.35
N SER A 342 -7.85 -3.24 -9.05
CA SER A 342 -6.89 -4.34 -8.89
C SER A 342 -5.91 -4.10 -7.76
N MET A 343 -5.39 -5.19 -7.17
CA MET A 343 -4.38 -5.08 -6.12
C MET A 343 -3.06 -4.55 -6.70
N GLY A 344 -2.54 -3.49 -6.10
CA GLY A 344 -1.22 -2.93 -6.39
C GLY A 344 -0.13 -3.56 -5.53
N ARG A 345 0.31 -2.87 -4.48
CA ARG A 345 1.34 -3.34 -3.54
C ARG A 345 0.70 -3.82 -2.24
N PRO A 346 1.23 -4.90 -1.63
CA PRO A 346 0.80 -5.28 -0.28
C PRO A 346 1.27 -4.24 0.74
N GLU A 347 0.60 -4.21 1.86
CA GLU A 347 1.00 -3.47 3.06
C GLU A 347 2.32 -3.96 3.61
N LYS A 348 3.05 -3.11 4.31
CA LYS A 348 4.35 -3.43 4.89
C LYS A 348 4.61 -2.68 6.19
N ALA A 349 5.13 -3.43 7.18
CA ALA A 349 5.68 -2.89 8.40
C ALA A 349 6.87 -3.77 8.83
N ASN A 350 8.09 -3.33 8.59
CA ASN A 350 9.30 -4.12 8.85
C ASN A 350 10.52 -3.25 9.13
N GLU A 351 11.47 -3.80 9.89
CA GLU A 351 12.78 -3.21 10.07
C GLU A 351 13.48 -2.95 8.71
N ARG A 352 13.98 -1.73 8.51
CA ARG A 352 14.76 -1.35 7.32
C ARG A 352 16.13 -2.01 7.33
N ARG A 353 16.38 -2.93 6.40
CA ARG A 353 17.60 -3.73 6.39
C ARG A 353 18.44 -3.49 5.14
N MET A 354 19.76 -3.42 5.33
CA MET A 354 20.71 -3.57 4.23
C MET A 354 20.70 -5.04 3.74
N LYS A 355 21.17 -5.28 2.53
CA LYS A 355 21.31 -6.63 1.96
C LYS A 355 22.79 -6.98 1.75
N PRO A 356 23.37 -7.92 2.51
CA PRO A 356 22.88 -8.61 3.70
C PRO A 356 22.83 -7.71 4.94
N PRO A 357 21.96 -7.99 5.92
CA PRO A 357 21.74 -7.12 7.07
C PRO A 357 22.87 -7.22 8.11
N PRO A 358 23.62 -6.13 8.42
CA PRO A 358 24.69 -6.11 9.42
C PRO A 358 24.18 -5.66 10.79
N ASN A 359 24.91 -6.01 11.84
CA ASN A 359 24.76 -5.43 13.18
C ASN A 359 25.69 -4.22 13.36
N VAL A 360 26.78 -4.18 12.61
CA VAL A 360 27.81 -3.12 12.73
C VAL A 360 28.38 -2.77 11.37
N LEU A 361 28.70 -1.50 11.14
CA LEU A 361 29.37 -1.02 9.93
C LEU A 361 30.88 -1.19 10.04
N PHE A 362 31.33 -2.40 10.44
CA PHE A 362 32.74 -2.77 10.52
C PHE A 362 33.11 -3.66 9.32
N PRO A 363 34.16 -3.28 8.55
CA PRO A 363 34.57 -4.01 7.36
C PRO A 363 35.33 -5.27 7.73
N LEU A 364 34.96 -6.42 7.15
CA LEU A 364 35.61 -7.71 7.39
C LEU A 364 36.32 -8.27 6.14
N GLY A 365 36.20 -7.62 4.99
CA GLY A 365 36.74 -8.13 3.74
C GLY A 365 36.19 -9.52 3.41
N GLU A 366 37.08 -10.43 3.05
CA GLU A 366 36.81 -11.84 2.80
C GLU A 366 36.91 -12.72 4.07
N TYR A 367 37.32 -12.14 5.20
CA TYR A 367 37.62 -12.90 6.42
C TYR A 367 36.36 -13.29 7.22
N GLY A 368 35.26 -12.56 7.02
CA GLY A 368 33.99 -12.84 7.69
C GLY A 368 33.18 -14.02 7.10
N GLY A 369 33.65 -14.62 5.99
CA GLY A 369 32.95 -15.68 5.26
C GLY A 369 31.65 -15.16 4.60
N ASN A 370 30.78 -16.09 4.14
CA ASN A 370 29.52 -15.76 3.47
C ASN A 370 28.56 -14.98 4.36
N GLN A 371 28.56 -15.26 5.67
CA GLN A 371 27.71 -14.63 6.66
C GLN A 371 28.27 -13.31 7.20
N ARG A 372 29.51 -12.94 6.81
CA ARG A 372 30.21 -11.73 7.28
C ARG A 372 30.28 -11.62 8.79
N LEU A 373 30.60 -12.73 9.46
CA LEU A 373 30.67 -12.77 10.92
C LEU A 373 32.02 -12.30 11.45
N VAL A 374 32.00 -11.41 12.43
CA VAL A 374 33.16 -11.03 13.23
C VAL A 374 33.77 -12.26 13.91
N ASN A 375 32.89 -13.14 14.44
CA ASN A 375 33.26 -14.42 15.06
C ASN A 375 34.08 -15.34 14.13
N SER A 376 33.84 -15.28 12.81
CA SER A 376 34.60 -16.03 11.81
C SER A 376 35.96 -15.40 11.54
N ALA A 377 36.01 -14.06 11.52
CA ALA A 377 37.26 -13.30 11.31
C ALA A 377 38.28 -13.55 12.44
N LEU A 378 37.81 -13.74 13.68
CA LEU A 378 38.66 -14.07 14.82
C LEU A 378 39.41 -15.41 14.68
N LYS A 379 38.87 -16.35 13.92
CA LYS A 379 39.45 -17.70 13.71
C LYS A 379 40.44 -17.75 12.54
N VAL A 380 40.53 -16.68 11.76
CA VAL A 380 41.40 -16.67 10.55
C VAL A 380 42.78 -16.17 10.96
N SER A 381 43.83 -16.95 10.65
CA SER A 381 45.24 -16.53 10.76
C SER A 381 45.67 -15.92 9.43
N SER A 382 46.38 -14.83 9.45
CA SER A 382 46.95 -14.16 8.28
C SER A 382 48.00 -15.01 7.55
N ALA A 383 48.52 -16.05 8.18
CA ALA A 383 49.49 -17.01 7.61
C ALA A 383 48.95 -17.78 6.39
N ASN A 384 47.63 -17.95 6.24
CA ASN A 384 47.03 -18.67 5.11
C ASN A 384 47.05 -17.92 3.77
N ARG A 385 47.62 -16.71 3.68
CA ARG A 385 47.72 -15.94 2.43
C ARG A 385 49.12 -15.34 2.18
N GLY A 386 50.17 -15.97 2.66
CA GLY A 386 51.57 -15.64 2.27
C GLY A 386 52.25 -14.59 3.14
N PHE A 387 51.71 -14.26 4.32
CA PHE A 387 52.39 -13.47 5.32
C PHE A 387 52.96 -14.38 6.42
N SER A 388 54.24 -14.38 6.60
CA SER A 388 54.93 -15.09 7.65
C SER A 388 54.57 -14.49 9.03
N GLN A 389 54.15 -15.34 9.98
CA GLN A 389 53.80 -15.04 11.37
C GLN A 389 52.51 -14.21 11.55
N GLY A 390 51.34 -14.85 11.48
CA GLY A 390 50.08 -14.21 11.79
C GLY A 390 49.36 -14.76 13.03
N LYS A 391 49.19 -13.94 14.06
CA LYS A 391 48.28 -14.23 15.16
C LYS A 391 46.85 -14.37 14.60
N ALA A 392 46.05 -15.32 15.14
CA ALA A 392 44.63 -15.41 14.82
C ALA A 392 43.92 -14.10 15.17
N GLY A 393 42.92 -13.70 14.27
CA GLY A 393 42.18 -12.47 14.47
C GLY A 393 42.77 -11.21 13.88
N ARG A 394 43.90 -11.26 13.18
CA ARG A 394 44.42 -10.13 12.41
C ARG A 394 43.94 -10.21 10.96
N ILE A 395 43.29 -9.16 10.50
CA ILE A 395 42.74 -9.05 9.15
C ILE A 395 43.20 -7.77 8.46
N GLU A 396 43.33 -7.83 7.15
CA GLU A 396 43.62 -6.65 6.34
C GLU A 396 42.33 -5.99 5.87
N ILE A 397 42.15 -4.72 6.26
CA ILE A 397 41.00 -3.91 5.87
C ILE A 397 41.42 -2.53 5.35
N MET A 398 40.56 -1.93 4.53
CA MET A 398 40.69 -0.54 4.14
C MET A 398 40.12 0.35 5.25
N ALA A 399 40.95 1.08 5.96
CA ALA A 399 40.51 1.94 7.06
C ALA A 399 41.44 3.15 7.26
N GLN A 400 40.89 4.24 7.81
CA GLN A 400 41.63 5.41 8.28
C GLN A 400 42.37 5.05 9.58
N LEU A 401 43.61 5.50 9.74
CA LEU A 401 44.33 5.40 11.00
C LEU A 401 44.00 6.59 11.88
N ARG A 402 43.74 6.33 13.14
CA ARG A 402 43.39 7.31 14.13
C ARG A 402 44.31 7.16 15.36
N TYR A 403 44.32 8.17 16.18
CA TYR A 403 45.20 8.26 17.36
C TYR A 403 44.39 8.73 18.56
N CYS A 404 44.57 8.08 19.69
CA CYS A 404 43.95 8.45 20.96
C CYS A 404 44.89 9.38 21.74
N LYS A 405 44.41 10.55 22.15
CA LYS A 405 45.21 11.51 22.95
C LYS A 405 45.45 11.06 24.37
N GLU A 406 44.56 10.21 24.92
CA GLU A 406 44.68 9.76 26.32
C GLU A 406 45.68 8.61 26.50
N CYS A 407 45.51 7.54 25.74
CA CYS A 407 46.37 6.37 25.86
C CYS A 407 47.51 6.33 24.84
N HIS A 408 47.64 7.31 23.98
CA HIS A 408 48.67 7.43 22.94
C HIS A 408 48.69 6.26 21.94
N ASN A 409 47.64 5.42 21.87
CA ASN A 409 47.61 4.27 21.00
C ASN A 409 46.99 4.62 19.64
N GLU A 410 47.48 3.96 18.61
CA GLU A 410 46.92 3.95 17.28
C GLU A 410 45.73 2.99 17.22
N THR A 411 44.66 3.40 16.53
CA THR A 411 43.44 2.59 16.37
C THR A 411 42.73 2.95 15.08
N VAL A 412 41.80 2.08 14.61
CA VAL A 412 40.85 2.38 13.54
C VAL A 412 39.50 2.83 14.09
N SER A 413 39.32 2.77 15.40
CA SER A 413 38.05 3.14 16.06
C SER A 413 37.90 4.65 16.21
N VAL A 414 36.69 5.17 16.06
CA VAL A 414 36.36 6.59 16.31
C VAL A 414 36.50 6.96 17.78
N ARG A 415 36.39 6.00 18.68
CA ARG A 415 36.47 6.19 20.13
C ARG A 415 37.52 5.28 20.75
N CYS A 416 38.23 5.81 21.70
CA CYS A 416 39.17 5.08 22.56
C CYS A 416 39.20 5.79 23.92
N CYS A 417 39.37 5.08 25.02
CA CYS A 417 39.42 5.65 26.38
C CYS A 417 38.21 6.60 26.67
N LYS A 418 37.03 6.26 26.18
CA LYS A 418 35.78 7.07 26.27
C LYS A 418 35.81 8.43 25.53
N SER A 419 36.92 8.80 24.89
CA SER A 419 37.06 10.03 24.11
C SER A 419 37.10 9.77 22.59
N GLN A 420 36.93 10.83 21.80
CA GLN A 420 37.08 10.77 20.35
C GLN A 420 38.54 10.71 19.95
N THR A 421 38.84 9.83 19.00
CA THR A 421 40.18 9.71 18.41
C THR A 421 40.38 10.72 17.28
N MET A 422 41.62 11.14 17.06
CA MET A 422 41.99 12.04 15.97
C MET A 422 42.52 11.29 14.75
N VAL A 423 42.34 11.85 13.56
CA VAL A 423 42.88 11.30 12.32
C VAL A 423 44.40 11.41 12.35
N LYS A 424 45.11 10.31 12.09
CA LYS A 424 46.55 10.27 11.92
C LYS A 424 46.94 10.11 10.46
N GLU A 425 46.27 9.20 9.74
CA GLU A 425 46.55 8.94 8.32
C GLU A 425 45.30 8.67 7.53
N GLU A 426 45.28 9.02 6.26
CA GLU A 426 44.22 8.76 5.31
C GLU A 426 43.95 7.26 5.13
N PRO A 427 42.79 6.89 4.58
CA PRO A 427 42.41 5.49 4.35
C PRO A 427 43.39 4.74 3.46
N LYS A 428 43.96 3.65 3.99
CA LYS A 428 44.76 2.67 3.24
C LYS A 428 44.55 1.27 3.78
N ARG A 429 45.01 0.27 3.05
CA ARG A 429 44.95 -1.12 3.51
C ARG A 429 45.86 -1.27 4.74
N ARG A 430 45.29 -1.80 5.82
CA ARG A 430 45.94 -1.94 7.11
C ARG A 430 45.65 -3.29 7.71
N LEU A 431 46.66 -3.85 8.37
CA LEU A 431 46.49 -5.01 9.21
C LEU A 431 45.93 -4.56 10.57
N VAL A 432 44.71 -5.02 10.89
CA VAL A 432 44.01 -4.65 12.14
C VAL A 432 43.82 -5.89 12.99
N ASP A 433 44.15 -5.78 14.28
CA ASP A 433 43.91 -6.83 15.27
C ASP A 433 42.46 -6.74 15.79
N VAL A 434 41.55 -7.54 15.15
CA VAL A 434 40.13 -7.58 15.51
C VAL A 434 39.93 -8.28 16.85
N SER A 435 40.86 -9.18 17.25
CA SER A 435 40.78 -9.86 18.55
C SER A 435 40.94 -8.87 19.69
N GLU A 436 41.89 -7.95 19.60
CA GLU A 436 42.06 -6.88 20.57
C GLU A 436 40.87 -5.96 20.64
N LEU A 437 40.37 -5.53 19.47
CA LEU A 437 39.18 -4.65 19.39
C LEU A 437 37.94 -5.32 19.98
N VAL A 438 37.72 -6.61 19.72
CA VAL A 438 36.58 -7.36 20.27
C VAL A 438 36.73 -7.53 21.79
N THR A 439 37.92 -7.84 22.28
CA THR A 439 38.14 -7.97 23.72
C THR A 439 37.89 -6.65 24.45
N LYS A 440 38.39 -5.53 23.94
CA LYS A 440 38.07 -4.19 24.47
C LYS A 440 36.55 -3.92 24.43
N ALA A 441 35.89 -4.21 23.32
CA ALA A 441 34.47 -4.00 23.16
C ALA A 441 33.64 -4.86 24.13
N MET A 442 34.01 -6.12 24.36
CA MET A 442 33.36 -6.99 25.35
C MET A 442 33.51 -6.46 26.77
N ASN A 443 34.71 -5.99 27.14
CA ASN A 443 34.95 -5.39 28.44
C ASN A 443 34.14 -4.11 28.66
N ASN A 444 34.13 -3.21 27.68
CA ASN A 444 33.36 -1.96 27.74
C ASN A 444 31.85 -2.21 27.85
N THR A 445 31.31 -3.20 27.11
CA THR A 445 29.89 -3.54 27.13
C THR A 445 29.49 -4.51 28.25
N LYS A 446 30.47 -5.00 29.02
CA LYS A 446 30.26 -6.00 30.10
C LYS A 446 29.54 -7.25 29.62
N VAL A 447 29.92 -7.76 28.42
CA VAL A 447 29.33 -8.95 27.82
C VAL A 447 30.29 -10.12 27.96
N GLY A 448 29.88 -11.17 28.68
CA GLY A 448 30.76 -12.34 28.94
C GLY A 448 30.91 -13.26 27.72
N VAL A 449 29.89 -13.38 26.87
CA VAL A 449 29.90 -14.24 25.67
C VAL A 449 29.66 -13.40 24.43
N LEU A 450 30.58 -13.49 23.47
CA LEU A 450 30.44 -12.77 22.20
C LEU A 450 29.23 -13.24 21.37
N PRO A 451 28.25 -12.41 21.11
CA PRO A 451 27.13 -12.79 20.25
C PRO A 451 27.60 -12.96 18.79
N LYS A 452 26.74 -13.52 17.93
CA LYS A 452 27.02 -13.57 16.48
C LYS A 452 26.85 -12.19 15.86
N ILE A 453 27.96 -11.49 15.60
CA ILE A 453 27.96 -10.14 15.05
C ILE A 453 28.20 -10.20 13.55
N LYS A 454 27.27 -9.64 12.78
CA LYS A 454 27.40 -9.48 11.33
C LYS A 454 27.97 -8.10 11.00
N GLY A 455 29.13 -8.09 10.33
CA GLY A 455 29.71 -6.88 9.77
C GLY A 455 29.41 -6.68 8.28
N ILE A 456 30.16 -5.80 7.65
CA ILE A 456 30.07 -5.53 6.21
C ILE A 456 31.31 -6.04 5.47
N LYS A 457 31.21 -6.19 4.16
CA LYS A 457 32.39 -6.56 3.36
C LYS A 457 33.41 -5.43 3.31
N GLU A 458 32.92 -4.22 3.02
CA GLU A 458 33.75 -3.05 2.77
C GLU A 458 32.96 -1.77 3.06
N LEU A 459 33.60 -0.76 3.61
CA LEU A 459 33.03 0.58 3.73
C LEU A 459 33.06 1.28 2.38
N LYS A 460 31.94 1.87 1.97
CA LYS A 460 31.81 2.62 0.71
C LYS A 460 31.93 4.14 0.90
N SER A 461 32.08 4.61 2.12
CA SER A 461 32.29 6.01 2.44
C SER A 461 33.68 6.50 2.03
N LYS A 462 33.87 7.82 1.89
CA LYS A 462 35.14 8.43 1.53
C LYS A 462 36.23 8.12 2.58
N ASN A 463 35.92 8.35 3.83
CA ASN A 463 36.92 8.31 4.92
C ASN A 463 37.18 6.90 5.45
N LYS A 464 36.43 5.88 5.02
CA LYS A 464 36.61 4.47 5.45
C LYS A 464 36.78 4.30 6.96
N ILE A 465 35.95 4.98 7.74
CA ILE A 465 35.98 4.92 9.20
C ILE A 465 35.07 3.77 9.65
N PRO A 466 35.58 2.72 10.32
CA PRO A 466 34.77 1.66 10.88
C PRO A 466 33.93 2.14 12.06
N GLU A 467 32.71 1.62 12.16
CA GLU A 467 31.91 1.77 13.38
C GLU A 467 32.53 0.94 14.51
N CYS A 468 32.40 1.40 15.76
CA CYS A 468 32.92 0.69 16.91
C CYS A 468 32.17 -0.64 17.14
N LEU A 469 32.90 -1.69 17.55
CA LEU A 469 32.33 -3.04 17.71
C LEU A 469 31.39 -3.14 18.91
N GLU A 470 31.53 -2.25 19.90
CA GLU A 470 30.60 -2.14 21.04
C GLU A 470 29.16 -1.99 20.58
N LYS A 471 28.87 -1.07 19.61
CA LYS A 471 27.54 -0.91 19.02
C LYS A 471 27.06 -2.20 18.36
N GLY A 472 27.96 -2.90 17.68
CA GLY A 472 27.67 -4.19 17.07
C GLY A 472 27.29 -5.27 18.09
N ILE A 473 27.98 -5.34 19.22
CA ILE A 473 27.68 -6.25 20.33
C ILE A 473 26.28 -5.95 20.90
N LEU A 474 26.02 -4.69 21.22
CA LEU A 474 24.75 -4.27 21.80
C LEU A 474 23.56 -4.52 20.87
N ARG A 475 23.71 -4.20 19.57
CA ARG A 475 22.68 -4.48 18.56
C ARG A 475 22.47 -5.98 18.36
N ALA A 476 23.56 -6.76 18.28
CA ALA A 476 23.45 -8.21 18.10
C ALA A 476 22.74 -8.90 19.28
N LYS A 477 22.96 -8.41 20.52
CA LYS A 477 22.26 -8.89 21.72
C LYS A 477 20.75 -8.73 21.64
N ARG A 478 20.27 -7.70 20.93
CA ARG A 478 18.85 -7.34 20.80
C ARG A 478 18.25 -7.68 19.42
N ASP A 479 19.02 -8.39 18.56
CA ASP A 479 18.64 -8.74 17.19
C ASP A 479 18.31 -7.54 16.30
N LEU A 480 19.02 -6.43 16.47
CA LEU A 480 18.88 -5.20 15.69
C LEU A 480 19.89 -5.14 14.54
N ARG A 481 19.49 -4.53 13.44
CA ARG A 481 20.29 -4.37 12.21
C ARG A 481 20.50 -2.90 11.90
N VAL A 482 21.76 -2.53 11.69
CA VAL A 482 22.13 -1.14 11.38
C VAL A 482 21.88 -0.81 9.91
N TYR A 483 21.43 0.41 9.65
CA TYR A 483 21.34 0.94 8.30
C TYR A 483 22.67 1.59 7.87
N LYS A 484 22.75 1.99 6.59
CA LYS A 484 24.02 2.47 5.96
C LYS A 484 24.65 3.72 6.58
N ASP A 485 23.90 4.48 7.35
CA ASP A 485 24.31 5.72 8.03
C ASP A 485 24.52 5.57 9.54
N GLY A 486 24.36 4.36 10.07
CA GLY A 486 24.54 4.06 11.48
C GLY A 486 23.26 4.03 12.31
N THR A 487 22.14 4.49 11.77
CA THR A 487 20.84 4.53 12.47
C THR A 487 20.08 3.21 12.41
N LEU A 488 19.08 3.06 13.28
CA LEU A 488 18.13 1.96 13.30
C LEU A 488 16.79 2.45 12.78
N ARG A 489 16.19 1.74 11.81
CA ARG A 489 14.98 2.19 11.12
C ARG A 489 13.94 1.11 10.97
N TYR A 490 12.68 1.53 10.98
CA TYR A 490 11.53 0.69 10.73
C TYR A 490 10.65 1.33 9.65
N ASP A 491 10.34 0.58 8.60
CA ASP A 491 9.53 1.07 7.48
C ASP A 491 8.09 0.65 7.67
N MET A 492 7.16 1.59 7.38
CA MET A 492 5.71 1.33 7.36
C MET A 492 5.07 2.03 6.18
N ILE A 493 3.90 1.52 5.77
CA ILE A 493 3.03 2.18 4.80
C ILE A 493 2.46 3.46 5.44
N ASP A 494 2.41 4.53 4.68
CA ASP A 494 1.79 5.80 5.07
C ASP A 494 0.28 5.78 4.84
N LEU A 495 -0.49 6.16 5.84
CA LEU A 495 -1.93 6.36 5.77
C LEU A 495 -2.31 7.70 6.41
N PRO A 496 -3.23 8.47 5.79
CA PRO A 496 -3.67 9.73 6.34
C PRO A 496 -4.70 9.49 7.46
N ILE A 497 -4.73 10.40 8.43
CA ILE A 497 -5.79 10.46 9.40
C ILE A 497 -5.98 11.92 9.86
N THR A 498 -7.22 12.34 10.01
CA THR A 498 -7.54 13.66 10.55
C THR A 498 -8.13 13.60 11.96
N HIS A 499 -8.77 12.47 12.31
CA HIS A 499 -9.41 12.27 13.61
C HIS A 499 -9.24 10.84 14.08
N PHE A 500 -9.14 10.66 15.39
CA PHE A 500 -9.04 9.35 16.00
C PHE A 500 -9.84 9.27 17.31
N TYR A 501 -10.24 8.07 17.67
CA TYR A 501 -10.75 7.78 19.01
C TYR A 501 -9.57 7.35 19.91
N PRO A 502 -9.39 7.91 21.12
CA PRO A 502 -8.32 7.47 22.03
C PRO A 502 -8.30 5.96 22.26
N ARG A 503 -9.47 5.32 22.38
CA ARG A 503 -9.61 3.87 22.56
C ARG A 503 -8.97 3.03 21.47
N GLU A 504 -9.01 3.49 20.19
CA GLU A 504 -8.55 2.68 19.06
C GLU A 504 -7.03 2.66 18.87
N ILE A 505 -6.32 3.57 19.54
CA ILE A 505 -4.87 3.67 19.50
C ILE A 505 -4.19 3.35 20.83
N GLY A 506 -4.96 2.82 21.80
CA GLY A 506 -4.46 2.36 23.10
C GLY A 506 -4.20 3.48 24.11
N LEU A 507 -4.87 4.64 23.97
CA LEU A 507 -4.74 5.74 24.93
C LEU A 507 -5.77 5.65 26.07
N THR A 508 -5.32 5.96 27.29
CA THR A 508 -6.21 6.30 28.41
C THR A 508 -6.62 7.77 28.34
N LEU A 509 -7.69 8.14 29.05
CA LEU A 509 -8.16 9.51 29.11
C LEU A 509 -7.09 10.45 29.66
N GLU A 510 -6.41 10.05 30.75
CA GLU A 510 -5.35 10.85 31.37
C GLU A 510 -4.18 11.09 30.40
N LYS A 511 -3.74 10.02 29.72
CA LYS A 511 -2.63 10.13 28.75
C LYS A 511 -3.02 10.98 27.55
N THR A 512 -4.26 10.92 27.11
CA THR A 512 -4.79 11.78 26.03
C THR A 512 -4.74 13.25 26.42
N LYS A 513 -5.19 13.59 27.64
CA LYS A 513 -5.10 14.95 28.16
C LYS A 513 -3.66 15.41 28.37
N GLU A 514 -2.76 14.53 28.84
CA GLU A 514 -1.31 14.81 28.97
C GLU A 514 -0.66 15.15 27.61
N LEU A 515 -1.08 14.49 26.53
CA LEU A 515 -0.63 14.80 25.17
C LEU A 515 -1.18 16.11 24.62
N GLY A 516 -2.09 16.75 25.37
CA GLY A 516 -2.67 18.05 25.06
C GLY A 516 -3.93 17.98 24.19
N TYR A 517 -4.65 16.86 24.21
CA TYR A 517 -5.99 16.73 23.64
C TYR A 517 -7.02 16.91 24.75
N THR A 518 -7.65 18.09 24.78
CA THR A 518 -8.56 18.51 25.86
C THR A 518 -10.01 18.58 25.45
N GLU A 519 -10.27 18.69 24.15
CA GLU A 519 -11.59 18.86 23.54
C GLU A 519 -11.81 17.84 22.43
N ASP A 520 -13.05 17.50 22.19
CA ASP A 520 -13.48 16.68 21.05
C ASP A 520 -13.74 17.53 19.78
N ILE A 521 -14.15 16.87 18.69
CA ILE A 521 -14.46 17.53 17.41
C ILE A 521 -15.56 18.59 17.50
N ASP A 522 -16.46 18.48 18.50
CA ASP A 522 -17.54 19.44 18.75
C ASP A 522 -17.12 20.59 19.70
N GLY A 523 -15.86 20.64 20.13
CA GLY A 523 -15.36 21.60 21.11
C GLY A 523 -15.82 21.33 22.54
N LYS A 524 -16.32 20.11 22.85
CA LYS A 524 -16.69 19.70 24.19
C LYS A 524 -15.49 19.16 24.92
N GLU A 525 -15.46 19.38 26.25
CA GLU A 525 -14.39 18.81 27.09
C GLU A 525 -14.29 17.30 26.91
N LEU A 526 -13.06 16.81 26.78
CA LEU A 526 -12.79 15.39 26.66
C LEU A 526 -12.99 14.68 28.01
N THR A 527 -14.04 13.87 28.10
CA THR A 527 -14.42 13.14 29.31
C THR A 527 -14.41 11.61 29.12
N SER A 528 -14.37 11.15 27.87
CA SER A 528 -14.36 9.73 27.50
C SER A 528 -13.34 9.44 26.39
N ILE A 529 -12.78 8.24 26.40
CA ILE A 529 -11.95 7.71 25.30
C ILE A 529 -12.74 7.41 24.03
N ASP A 530 -14.07 7.49 24.10
CA ASP A 530 -15.00 7.27 22.98
C ASP A 530 -15.37 8.57 22.26
N GLN A 531 -14.84 9.71 22.70
CA GLN A 531 -14.99 10.99 22.00
C GLN A 531 -13.93 11.07 20.88
N LEU A 532 -14.36 11.60 19.74
CA LEU A 532 -13.50 11.77 18.58
C LEU A 532 -12.67 13.04 18.73
N VAL A 533 -11.37 12.94 18.54
CA VAL A 533 -10.43 14.07 18.65
C VAL A 533 -9.69 14.30 17.35
N GLU A 534 -9.39 15.56 17.04
CA GLU A 534 -8.62 15.94 15.85
C GLU A 534 -7.12 15.74 16.08
N ILE A 535 -6.41 15.09 15.15
CA ILE A 535 -4.98 14.79 15.31
C ILE A 535 -4.13 16.05 15.08
N LYS A 536 -3.12 16.27 15.91
CA LYS A 536 -2.14 17.34 15.70
C LYS A 536 -1.18 16.97 14.57
N VAL A 537 -0.75 17.98 13.80
CA VAL A 537 -0.02 17.81 12.53
C VAL A 537 1.25 16.94 12.63
N GLN A 538 1.99 17.00 13.73
CA GLN A 538 3.22 16.25 13.91
C GLN A 538 3.08 15.04 14.86
N ASP A 539 1.87 14.62 15.16
CA ASP A 539 1.58 13.41 15.92
C ASP A 539 1.49 12.21 15.00
N LEU A 540 1.95 11.07 15.49
CA LEU A 540 2.11 9.84 14.73
C LEU A 540 1.58 8.64 15.48
N ILE A 541 0.75 7.85 14.82
CA ILE A 541 0.27 6.55 15.27
C ILE A 541 1.02 5.48 14.47
N VAL A 542 1.67 4.53 15.13
CA VAL A 542 2.49 3.51 14.46
C VAL A 542 1.95 2.11 14.67
N SER A 543 2.37 1.18 13.82
CA SER A 543 2.02 -0.23 14.00
C SER A 543 2.53 -0.77 15.35
N GLU A 544 1.73 -1.58 16.05
CA GLU A 544 2.13 -2.31 17.26
C GLU A 544 3.44 -3.09 17.07
N ARG A 545 3.66 -3.63 15.87
CA ARG A 545 4.92 -4.32 15.53
C ARG A 545 6.12 -3.37 15.56
N ALA A 546 5.93 -2.13 15.12
CA ALA A 546 6.96 -1.09 15.23
C ALA A 546 7.19 -0.72 16.69
N GLY A 547 6.14 -0.60 17.51
CA GLY A 547 6.22 -0.38 18.94
C GLY A 547 7.11 -1.40 19.64
N ASN A 548 6.86 -2.68 19.42
CA ASN A 548 7.67 -3.78 19.95
C ASN A 548 9.13 -3.74 19.49
N TRP A 549 9.38 -3.27 18.28
CA TRP A 549 10.74 -3.07 17.77
C TRP A 549 11.39 -1.83 18.40
N LEU A 550 10.66 -0.74 18.58
CA LEU A 550 11.14 0.48 19.23
C LEU A 550 11.56 0.25 20.68
N ILE A 551 10.91 -0.63 21.44
CA ILE A 551 11.36 -1.06 22.78
C ILE A 551 12.77 -1.68 22.72
N LYS A 552 13.08 -2.49 21.70
CA LYS A 552 14.44 -3.03 21.54
C LYS A 552 15.46 -1.94 21.24
N VAL A 553 15.06 -0.94 20.47
CA VAL A 553 15.91 0.21 20.11
C VAL A 553 16.13 1.12 21.32
N SER A 554 15.09 1.44 22.10
CA SER A 554 15.22 2.25 23.32
C SER A 554 16.18 1.62 24.32
N ASN A 555 16.05 0.34 24.55
CA ASN A 555 16.98 -0.43 25.40
C ASN A 555 18.40 -0.49 24.83
N PHE A 556 18.58 -0.52 23.49
CA PHE A 556 19.89 -0.41 22.87
C PHE A 556 20.51 0.98 23.11
N VAL A 557 19.73 2.03 22.95
CA VAL A 557 20.14 3.42 23.17
C VAL A 557 20.55 3.64 24.62
N ASP A 558 19.77 3.14 25.58
CA ASP A 558 20.09 3.23 27.01
C ASP A 558 21.37 2.46 27.38
N ASP A 559 21.54 1.25 26.83
CA ASP A 559 22.79 0.50 26.94
C ASP A 559 23.97 1.28 26.34
N GLU A 560 23.75 1.95 25.22
CA GLU A 560 24.77 2.78 24.55
C GLU A 560 25.13 4.00 25.39
N LEU A 561 24.16 4.76 25.88
CA LEU A 561 24.39 5.92 26.76
C LEU A 561 25.19 5.53 27.99
N SER A 562 24.75 4.50 28.71
CA SER A 562 25.37 4.10 29.96
C SER A 562 26.76 3.45 29.79
N LYS A 563 26.93 2.55 28.82
CA LYS A 563 28.12 1.72 28.68
C LYS A 563 29.22 2.38 27.83
N LEU A 564 28.83 3.12 26.77
CA LEU A 564 29.77 3.77 25.88
C LEU A 564 30.03 5.22 26.23
N TYR A 565 28.98 5.95 26.60
CA TYR A 565 29.10 7.41 26.85
C TYR A 565 29.22 7.76 28.34
N GLY A 566 28.89 6.83 29.24
CA GLY A 566 28.87 7.09 30.68
C GLY A 566 27.80 8.10 31.10
N MET A 567 26.72 8.16 30.36
CA MET A 567 25.55 9.02 30.59
C MET A 567 24.42 8.21 31.22
N GLU A 568 23.50 8.88 31.87
CA GLU A 568 22.30 8.23 32.37
C GLU A 568 21.42 7.73 31.21
N PRO A 569 20.72 6.60 31.37
CA PRO A 569 19.73 6.13 30.44
C PRO A 569 18.65 7.19 30.18
N PHE A 570 18.16 7.27 28.96
CA PHE A 570 17.15 8.26 28.58
C PHE A 570 15.73 7.71 28.67
N TYR A 571 15.51 6.52 28.09
CA TYR A 571 14.16 5.91 28.02
C TYR A 571 13.79 5.16 29.30
N ASN A 572 14.75 4.60 30.00
CA ASN A 572 14.57 3.81 31.24
C ASN A 572 13.58 2.66 31.11
N LEU A 573 13.49 2.03 29.94
CA LEU A 573 12.57 0.92 29.67
C LEU A 573 13.27 -0.42 29.82
N SER A 574 12.48 -1.42 30.24
CA SER A 574 12.93 -2.81 30.29
C SER A 574 12.67 -3.54 28.97
N PRO A 575 13.34 -4.67 28.70
CA PRO A 575 13.03 -5.51 27.54
C PRO A 575 11.60 -6.05 27.50
N ASN A 576 10.92 -6.05 28.66
CA ASN A 576 9.53 -6.53 28.83
C ASN A 576 8.52 -5.37 28.94
N SER A 577 8.99 -4.12 28.83
CA SER A 577 8.11 -2.94 28.78
C SER A 577 7.15 -3.03 27.60
N LYS A 578 5.95 -2.48 27.79
CA LYS A 578 4.94 -2.42 26.74
C LYS A 578 5.20 -1.23 25.81
N PRO A 579 4.81 -1.34 24.53
CA PRO A 579 4.94 -0.22 23.58
C PRO A 579 4.34 1.10 24.05
N GLU A 580 3.23 1.04 24.81
CA GLU A 580 2.51 2.20 25.34
C GLU A 580 3.38 3.08 26.25
N GLU A 581 4.43 2.52 26.85
CA GLU A 581 5.40 3.27 27.66
C GLU A 581 6.26 4.23 26.82
N LEU A 582 6.28 4.04 25.49
CA LEU A 582 6.95 4.97 24.56
C LEU A 582 6.10 6.17 24.14
N ILE A 583 4.81 6.19 24.47
CA ILE A 583 3.89 7.27 24.09
C ILE A 583 4.38 8.61 24.65
N GLY A 584 4.45 9.63 23.80
CA GLY A 584 5.00 10.95 24.09
C GLY A 584 6.43 11.15 23.62
N ASN A 585 7.17 10.09 23.30
CA ASN A 585 8.54 10.19 22.81
C ASN A 585 8.60 10.70 21.35
N LEU A 586 9.74 11.34 21.05
CA LEU A 586 9.98 11.92 19.73
C LEU A 586 10.63 10.91 18.78
N LEU A 587 10.15 10.93 17.54
CA LEU A 587 10.67 10.14 16.43
C LEU A 587 11.13 11.06 15.30
N ILE A 588 11.98 10.54 14.43
CA ILE A 588 12.30 11.14 13.14
C ILE A 588 11.66 10.29 12.07
N CYS A 589 10.78 10.89 11.26
CA CYS A 589 10.25 10.29 10.04
C CYS A 589 11.11 10.71 8.85
N LEU A 590 11.42 9.76 7.98
CA LEU A 590 12.24 10.00 6.79
C LEU A 590 11.73 9.20 5.60
N SER A 591 11.44 9.90 4.53
CA SER A 591 11.00 9.26 3.28
C SER A 591 12.18 8.77 2.44
N PRO A 592 11.99 7.72 1.62
CA PRO A 592 12.97 7.30 0.63
C PRO A 592 13.35 8.43 -0.32
N HIS A 593 14.62 8.43 -0.76
CA HIS A 593 15.19 9.41 -1.69
C HIS A 593 15.24 10.85 -1.17
N THR A 594 15.01 11.09 0.11
CA THR A 594 15.12 12.40 0.76
C THR A 594 16.30 12.46 1.73
N SER A 595 16.64 13.68 2.15
CA SER A 595 17.70 13.94 3.15
C SER A 595 17.20 14.84 4.29
N ALA A 596 15.90 15.09 4.37
CA ALA A 596 15.27 15.86 5.42
C ALA A 596 14.37 14.94 6.24
N GLY A 597 14.73 14.72 7.50
CA GLY A 597 13.87 14.08 8.48
C GLY A 597 12.86 15.07 9.04
N VAL A 598 11.67 14.60 9.40
CA VAL A 598 10.63 15.40 10.05
C VAL A 598 10.46 14.90 11.47
N LEU A 599 10.50 15.84 12.42
CA LEU A 599 10.29 15.54 13.83
C LEU A 599 8.81 15.26 14.09
N THR A 600 8.53 14.13 14.76
CA THR A 600 7.18 13.68 15.09
C THR A 600 7.11 13.18 16.52
N ARG A 601 5.91 13.19 17.09
CA ARG A 601 5.64 12.67 18.43
C ARG A 601 4.79 11.39 18.32
N LEU A 602 5.22 10.33 18.96
CA LEU A 602 4.46 9.08 19.06
C LEU A 602 3.29 9.25 20.02
N ILE A 603 2.06 9.02 19.53
CA ILE A 603 0.86 9.17 20.38
C ILE A 603 0.10 7.85 20.59
N GLY A 604 0.35 6.82 19.81
CA GLY A 604 -0.39 5.57 19.98
C GLY A 604 -0.03 4.50 18.96
N PHE A 605 -0.79 3.40 19.00
CA PHE A 605 -0.52 2.23 18.20
C PHE A 605 -1.76 1.76 17.45
N THR A 606 -1.54 1.14 16.28
CA THR A 606 -2.57 0.50 15.45
C THR A 606 -2.19 -0.96 15.20
N SER A 607 -3.19 -1.82 15.09
CA SER A 607 -2.98 -3.20 14.64
C SER A 607 -2.56 -3.29 13.16
N ALA A 608 -2.91 -2.30 12.36
CA ALA A 608 -2.55 -2.24 10.95
C ALA A 608 -1.03 -2.19 10.73
N LYS A 609 -0.58 -2.68 9.58
CA LYS A 609 0.82 -2.58 9.13
C LYS A 609 1.14 -1.23 8.50
N ALA A 610 0.77 -0.18 9.17
CA ALA A 610 0.84 1.18 8.68
C ALA A 610 1.26 2.16 9.78
N GLN A 611 1.52 3.38 9.38
CA GLN A 611 1.58 4.54 10.25
C GLN A 611 0.54 5.55 9.81
N TYR A 612 -0.24 6.05 10.78
CA TYR A 612 -1.24 7.09 10.54
C TYR A 612 -0.73 8.44 11.02
N ALA A 613 -0.91 9.46 10.22
CA ALA A 613 -0.59 10.84 10.59
C ALA A 613 -1.47 11.82 9.83
N HIS A 614 -1.44 13.07 10.29
CA HIS A 614 -2.08 14.16 9.58
C HIS A 614 -1.56 14.25 8.13
N PRO A 615 -2.41 14.53 7.12
CA PRO A 615 -2.00 14.65 5.72
C PRO A 615 -0.81 15.58 5.50
N PHE A 616 -0.70 16.67 6.28
CA PHE A 616 0.42 17.60 6.19
C PHE A 616 1.76 16.96 6.55
N LEU A 617 1.79 16.01 7.49
CA LEU A 617 3.02 15.30 7.82
C LEU A 617 3.53 14.47 6.63
N HIS A 618 2.63 13.75 5.96
CA HIS A 618 2.98 12.95 4.78
C HIS A 618 3.41 13.85 3.62
N ALA A 619 2.66 14.91 3.35
CA ALA A 619 2.98 15.88 2.30
C ALA A 619 4.32 16.61 2.56
N ALA A 620 4.64 16.94 3.81
CA ALA A 620 5.93 17.52 4.19
C ALA A 620 7.11 16.58 3.88
N LYS A 621 6.89 15.27 3.95
CA LYS A 621 7.86 14.26 3.57
C LYS A 621 7.90 13.99 2.05
N ARG A 622 7.13 14.73 1.27
CA ARG A 622 6.97 14.52 -0.19
C ARG A 622 6.42 13.14 -0.53
N ARG A 623 5.48 12.67 0.29
CA ARG A 623 4.78 11.40 0.12
C ARG A 623 3.27 11.61 0.07
N ASN A 624 2.63 10.77 -0.69
CA ASN A 624 1.20 10.53 -0.61
C ASN A 624 0.93 9.13 -0.05
N CYS A 625 -0.32 8.83 0.22
CA CYS A 625 -0.69 7.58 0.88
C CYS A 625 -1.19 6.53 -0.14
N ASP A 626 -0.54 6.43 -1.28
CA ASP A 626 -0.88 5.50 -2.35
C ASP A 626 -0.18 4.14 -2.25
N GLY A 627 0.29 3.76 -1.06
CA GLY A 627 1.11 2.58 -0.81
C GLY A 627 2.60 2.89 -0.70
N ASP A 628 2.96 4.15 -0.55
CA ASP A 628 4.32 4.58 -0.22
C ASP A 628 4.68 4.21 1.21
N GLU A 629 5.97 4.03 1.45
CA GLU A 629 6.54 3.62 2.72
C GLU A 629 7.51 4.67 3.22
N ASP A 630 7.49 4.98 4.51
CA ASP A 630 8.47 5.82 5.18
C ASP A 630 9.16 5.09 6.32
N SER A 631 10.34 5.56 6.67
CA SER A 631 11.12 5.06 7.79
C SER A 631 10.92 5.92 9.02
N ILE A 632 10.74 5.28 10.17
CA ILE A 632 10.84 5.93 11.47
C ILE A 632 12.09 5.50 12.22
N MET A 633 12.59 6.37 13.08
CA MET A 633 13.68 6.09 14.05
C MET A 633 13.45 6.89 15.32
N LEU A 634 13.94 6.39 16.46
CA LEU A 634 13.96 7.18 17.70
C LEU A 634 14.86 8.41 17.52
N LEU A 635 14.40 9.56 18.02
CA LEU A 635 15.19 10.81 17.94
C LEU A 635 16.59 10.63 18.53
N VAL A 636 16.70 10.01 19.70
CA VAL A 636 17.99 9.81 20.38
C VAL A 636 18.91 8.87 19.58
N ASP A 637 18.37 7.80 18.97
CA ASP A 637 19.16 6.94 18.06
C ASP A 637 19.68 7.75 16.86
N GLY A 638 18.82 8.54 16.23
CA GLY A 638 19.23 9.44 15.14
C GLY A 638 20.33 10.40 15.52
N LEU A 639 20.25 11.03 16.70
CA LEU A 639 21.25 11.98 17.20
C LEU A 639 22.57 11.32 17.59
N LEU A 640 22.54 10.11 18.16
CA LEU A 640 23.74 9.40 18.62
C LEU A 640 24.44 8.62 17.50
N ASN A 641 23.68 8.04 16.59
CA ASN A 641 24.17 7.00 15.68
C ASN A 641 24.31 7.45 14.23
N TYR A 642 23.59 8.49 13.82
CA TYR A 642 23.77 9.03 12.48
C TYR A 642 25.21 9.53 12.30
N SER A 643 25.84 9.11 11.22
CA SER A 643 27.16 9.62 10.83
C SER A 643 27.32 9.68 9.31
N ASP A 644 27.57 10.87 8.81
CA ASP A 644 27.91 11.09 7.39
C ASP A 644 29.20 10.36 6.99
N SER A 645 30.06 10.01 7.97
CA SER A 645 31.28 9.22 7.75
C SER A 645 31.03 7.81 7.25
N PHE A 646 29.85 7.25 7.48
CA PHE A 646 29.48 5.92 7.01
C PHE A 646 28.82 5.95 5.64
N VAL A 647 28.29 7.10 5.24
CA VAL A 647 27.48 7.26 4.03
C VAL A 647 28.30 6.96 2.78
N PRO A 648 27.81 6.08 1.88
CA PRO A 648 28.45 5.81 0.61
C PRO A 648 28.55 7.05 -0.28
N THR A 649 29.63 7.16 -1.06
CA THR A 649 29.86 8.29 -1.99
C THR A 649 29.07 8.18 -3.30
N THR A 650 28.40 7.06 -3.55
CA THR A 650 27.57 6.88 -4.74
C THR A 650 26.27 7.68 -4.62
N ARG A 651 25.72 8.19 -5.74
CA ARG A 651 24.48 8.99 -5.77
C ARG A 651 23.34 8.35 -4.96
N GLY A 652 22.99 7.12 -5.23
CA GLY A 652 21.96 6.42 -4.45
C GLY A 652 22.37 6.10 -3.01
N GLY A 653 23.66 6.14 -2.70
CA GLY A 653 24.17 5.97 -1.34
C GLY A 653 23.98 7.21 -0.46
N THR A 654 23.98 8.40 -1.05
CA THR A 654 23.82 9.69 -0.35
C THR A 654 22.36 10.09 -0.11
N MET A 655 21.42 9.32 -0.62
CA MET A 655 19.98 9.44 -0.36
C MET A 655 19.55 8.60 0.85
N ASP A 656 18.34 8.81 1.33
CA ASP A 656 17.78 8.12 2.50
C ASP A 656 18.62 8.34 3.77
N ILE A 657 18.97 9.56 4.07
CA ILE A 657 19.77 9.90 5.26
C ILE A 657 19.27 11.22 5.88
N PRO A 658 19.13 11.32 7.21
CA PRO A 658 18.59 12.49 7.90
C PRO A 658 19.67 13.55 8.12
N ARG A 659 20.10 14.22 7.05
CA ARG A 659 21.09 15.32 7.15
C ARG A 659 20.52 16.58 7.75
N VAL A 660 19.23 16.83 7.53
CA VAL A 660 18.49 17.96 8.06
C VAL A 660 17.29 17.43 8.84
N LEU A 661 16.95 18.09 9.92
CA LEU A 661 15.78 17.79 10.73
C LEU A 661 14.84 19.00 10.69
N SER A 662 13.65 18.82 10.10
CA SER A 662 12.58 19.80 10.16
C SER A 662 11.81 19.62 11.45
N THR A 663 11.80 20.65 12.28
CA THR A 663 11.13 20.63 13.59
C THR A 663 9.71 21.22 13.55
N ARG A 664 9.38 21.94 12.49
CA ARG A 664 8.06 22.55 12.27
C ARG A 664 7.65 22.37 10.82
N ILE A 665 6.39 22.06 10.59
CA ILE A 665 5.79 21.96 9.25
C ILE A 665 5.09 23.28 8.94
N ASP A 666 5.42 23.86 7.79
CA ASP A 666 4.71 24.98 7.21
C ASP A 666 3.79 24.44 6.10
N PRO A 667 2.45 24.61 6.20
CA PRO A 667 1.51 24.15 5.20
C PRO A 667 1.71 24.73 3.79
N LEU A 668 2.37 25.87 3.65
CA LEU A 668 2.70 26.46 2.35
C LEU A 668 3.87 25.76 1.64
N GLU A 669 4.76 25.14 2.39
CA GLU A 669 5.98 24.51 1.86
C GLU A 669 5.84 23.00 1.58
N ILE A 670 4.69 22.40 1.89
CA ILE A 670 4.42 20.98 1.65
C ILE A 670 4.01 20.69 0.21
N ASP A 671 3.81 19.43 -0.14
CA ASP A 671 3.26 19.04 -1.44
C ASP A 671 1.80 19.50 -1.55
N SER A 672 1.49 20.18 -2.66
CA SER A 672 0.16 20.77 -2.90
C SER A 672 -0.97 19.73 -3.06
N GLU A 673 -0.67 18.45 -3.17
CA GLU A 673 -1.68 17.39 -3.17
C GLU A 673 -2.53 17.41 -1.89
N ALA A 674 -1.91 17.74 -0.74
CA ALA A 674 -2.62 17.88 0.52
C ALA A 674 -3.57 19.10 0.57
N HIS A 675 -3.38 20.08 -0.31
CA HIS A 675 -4.26 21.26 -0.39
C HIS A 675 -5.58 20.96 -1.11
N ASN A 676 -5.68 19.85 -1.85
CA ASN A 676 -6.89 19.44 -2.54
C ASN A 676 -7.83 18.58 -1.68
N ILE A 677 -7.50 18.39 -0.40
CA ILE A 677 -8.35 17.63 0.52
C ILE A 677 -9.59 18.45 0.83
N GLU A 678 -10.77 17.86 0.63
CA GLU A 678 -12.04 18.45 1.01
C GLU A 678 -12.34 18.27 2.50
N LEU A 679 -12.97 19.28 3.10
CA LEU A 679 -13.28 19.36 4.52
C LEU A 679 -14.80 19.49 4.77
N ASN A 680 -15.59 19.19 3.77
CA ASN A 680 -17.04 19.22 3.85
C ASN A 680 -17.57 18.09 4.73
N SER A 681 -18.60 18.38 5.53
CA SER A 681 -19.42 17.36 6.20
C SER A 681 -20.49 16.76 5.26
N ASN A 682 -20.96 17.54 4.30
CA ASN A 682 -21.94 17.16 3.28
C ASN A 682 -21.66 17.91 1.99
N TYR A 683 -22.05 17.32 0.84
CA TYR A 683 -22.00 18.03 -0.43
C TYR A 683 -23.34 18.69 -0.74
N PRO A 684 -23.36 19.89 -1.34
CA PRO A 684 -24.59 20.55 -1.77
C PRO A 684 -25.18 19.86 -3.01
N LEU A 685 -26.44 20.11 -3.30
CA LEU A 685 -27.16 19.51 -4.45
C LEU A 685 -26.45 19.77 -5.78
N GLU A 686 -25.95 20.98 -5.96
CA GLU A 686 -25.22 21.39 -7.17
C GLU A 686 -23.98 20.53 -7.46
N PHE A 687 -23.37 19.97 -6.43
CA PHE A 687 -22.26 19.04 -6.62
C PHE A 687 -22.72 17.76 -7.33
N TYR A 688 -23.82 17.17 -6.88
CA TYR A 688 -24.36 15.95 -7.47
C TYR A 688 -24.85 16.17 -8.89
N GLU A 689 -25.52 17.31 -9.16
CA GLU A 689 -25.95 17.71 -10.50
C GLU A 689 -24.79 17.90 -11.48
N ASN A 690 -23.65 18.45 -11.00
CA ASN A 690 -22.44 18.59 -11.81
C ASN A 690 -21.76 17.23 -12.04
N SER A 691 -21.87 16.29 -11.11
CA SER A 691 -21.38 14.93 -11.30
C SER A 691 -22.18 14.17 -12.38
N GLU A 692 -23.51 14.30 -12.41
CA GLU A 692 -24.36 13.73 -13.47
C GLU A 692 -23.98 14.28 -14.87
N LYS A 693 -23.65 15.56 -14.96
CA LYS A 693 -23.20 16.22 -16.20
C LYS A 693 -21.74 15.89 -16.58
N LYS A 694 -21.04 15.10 -15.79
CA LYS A 694 -19.61 14.76 -15.97
C LYS A 694 -18.72 16.01 -16.13
N GLU A 695 -18.97 17.01 -15.34
CA GLU A 695 -18.22 18.26 -15.38
C GLU A 695 -16.74 18.06 -14.99
N ILE A 696 -15.88 19.01 -15.35
CA ILE A 696 -14.48 19.00 -14.96
C ILE A 696 -14.41 19.17 -13.44
N SER A 697 -13.64 18.33 -12.74
CA SER A 697 -13.54 18.35 -11.27
C SER A 697 -13.18 19.72 -10.69
N ASN A 698 -12.39 20.52 -11.41
CA ASN A 698 -12.06 21.90 -10.99
C ASN A 698 -13.26 22.87 -11.00
N SER A 699 -14.35 22.55 -11.70
CA SER A 699 -15.53 23.43 -11.74
C SER A 699 -16.34 23.38 -10.44
N VAL A 700 -16.20 22.30 -9.66
CA VAL A 700 -16.92 22.11 -8.42
C VAL A 700 -16.17 22.60 -7.18
N THR A 701 -14.92 23.05 -7.33
CA THR A 701 -14.13 23.59 -6.19
C THR A 701 -14.81 24.73 -5.47
N LYS A 702 -15.64 25.50 -6.17
CA LYS A 702 -16.44 26.61 -5.57
C LYS A 702 -17.54 26.14 -4.61
N PHE A 703 -17.92 24.87 -4.64
CA PHE A 703 -18.91 24.26 -3.75
C PHE A 703 -18.26 23.46 -2.62
N LEU A 704 -16.92 23.37 -2.63
CA LEU A 704 -16.16 22.56 -1.67
C LEU A 704 -15.35 23.46 -0.76
N ASP A 705 -15.32 23.09 0.51
CA ASP A 705 -14.35 23.62 1.45
C ASP A 705 -13.06 22.78 1.31
N LEU A 706 -12.05 23.38 0.70
CA LEU A 706 -10.76 22.75 0.48
C LEU A 706 -9.70 23.35 1.39
N VAL A 707 -8.73 22.52 1.79
CA VAL A 707 -7.56 22.99 2.57
C VAL A 707 -6.90 24.18 1.90
N SER A 708 -6.84 24.23 0.57
CA SER A 708 -6.27 25.35 -0.19
C SER A 708 -6.93 26.70 0.11
N GLY A 709 -8.20 26.72 0.47
CA GLY A 709 -8.94 27.94 0.84
C GLY A 709 -8.66 28.42 2.27
N ARG A 710 -8.07 27.58 3.11
CA ARG A 710 -7.80 27.86 4.53
C ARG A 710 -6.33 28.19 4.82
N LEU A 711 -5.44 28.10 3.83
CA LEU A 711 -4.02 28.40 3.99
C LEU A 711 -3.82 29.84 4.50
N GLU A 712 -2.78 30.04 5.30
CA GLU A 712 -2.43 31.32 5.96
C GLU A 712 -3.44 31.78 7.02
N SER A 713 -4.49 30.99 7.31
CA SER A 713 -5.40 31.24 8.43
C SER A 713 -5.15 30.24 9.58
N PRO A 714 -5.63 30.52 10.80
CA PRO A 714 -5.57 29.55 11.91
C PRO A 714 -6.26 28.22 11.56
N ASP A 715 -7.37 28.28 10.82
CA ASP A 715 -8.18 27.12 10.42
C ASP A 715 -7.44 26.15 9.46
N GLN A 716 -6.24 26.50 9.00
CA GLN A 716 -5.43 25.58 8.20
C GLN A 716 -5.00 24.32 8.97
N TYR A 717 -5.00 24.35 10.31
CA TYR A 717 -4.58 23.23 11.15
C TYR A 717 -5.72 22.54 11.88
N GLU A 718 -6.91 23.13 11.89
CA GLU A 718 -8.02 22.75 12.75
C GLU A 718 -9.35 22.77 11.99
N ASN A 719 -10.42 22.27 12.61
CA ASN A 719 -11.78 22.25 12.07
C ASN A 719 -11.92 21.44 10.78
N TYR A 720 -11.19 20.34 10.69
CA TYR A 720 -11.32 19.39 9.59
C TYR A 720 -12.61 18.59 9.78
N ASN A 721 -13.41 18.50 8.72
CA ASN A 721 -14.61 17.68 8.69
C ASN A 721 -14.43 16.55 7.69
N PHE A 722 -15.34 15.59 7.71
CA PHE A 722 -15.42 14.46 6.79
C PHE A 722 -16.89 14.08 6.57
N THR A 723 -17.20 13.45 5.43
CA THR A 723 -18.60 13.12 5.06
C THR A 723 -19.08 11.82 5.66
N HIS A 724 -18.19 10.87 5.88
CA HIS A 724 -18.52 9.50 6.29
C HIS A 724 -17.75 9.11 7.55
N SER A 725 -18.47 8.76 8.59
CA SER A 725 -17.88 8.25 9.83
C SER A 725 -17.34 6.83 9.65
N SER A 726 -16.37 6.46 10.46
CA SER A 726 -15.90 5.08 10.57
C SER A 726 -15.74 4.72 12.04
N SER A 727 -16.23 3.54 12.44
CA SER A 727 -16.22 3.09 13.84
C SER A 727 -14.83 2.84 14.38
N SER A 728 -13.91 2.36 13.54
CA SER A 728 -12.51 2.12 13.92
C SER A 728 -11.58 2.08 12.72
N ILE A 729 -10.38 2.66 12.86
CA ILE A 729 -9.30 2.53 11.87
C ILE A 729 -8.69 1.11 11.85
N ASN A 730 -8.97 0.30 12.85
CA ASN A 730 -8.48 -1.07 12.97
C ASN A 730 -9.50 -2.12 12.47
N MET A 731 -10.64 -1.69 11.94
CA MET A 731 -11.69 -2.58 11.46
C MET A 731 -11.35 -3.08 10.05
N GLY A 732 -10.64 -4.18 9.95
CA GLY A 732 -10.26 -4.80 8.69
C GLY A 732 -9.15 -5.83 8.86
N PRO A 733 -8.82 -6.60 7.82
CA PRO A 733 -7.68 -7.51 7.85
C PRO A 733 -6.37 -6.75 8.07
N VAL A 734 -5.57 -7.22 9.01
CA VAL A 734 -4.25 -6.65 9.33
C VAL A 734 -3.21 -6.99 8.26
N GLU A 735 -3.35 -8.16 7.65
CA GLU A 735 -2.44 -8.66 6.62
C GLU A 735 -3.21 -9.16 5.42
N SER A 736 -2.77 -8.74 4.23
CA SER A 736 -3.35 -9.27 2.99
C SER A 736 -2.96 -10.75 2.77
N LYS A 737 -3.84 -11.50 2.15
CA LYS A 737 -3.60 -12.89 1.77
C LYS A 737 -2.34 -13.04 0.90
N TYR A 738 -1.99 -12.02 0.13
CA TYR A 738 -0.73 -11.97 -0.60
C TYR A 738 0.51 -12.08 0.30
N VAL A 739 0.49 -11.51 1.50
CA VAL A 739 1.61 -11.54 2.46
C VAL A 739 1.66 -12.86 3.21
N THR A 740 0.51 -13.41 3.58
CA THR A 740 0.42 -14.63 4.40
C THR A 740 0.76 -15.91 3.64
N LEU A 741 0.48 -15.97 2.34
CA LEU A 741 0.81 -17.11 1.50
C LEU A 741 2.32 -17.21 1.21
N GLY A 742 2.86 -18.41 1.30
CA GLY A 742 4.31 -18.65 1.22
C GLY A 742 4.87 -18.62 -0.19
N SER A 743 4.22 -19.27 -1.13
CA SER A 743 4.72 -19.45 -2.50
C SER A 743 3.99 -18.61 -3.53
N MET A 744 4.66 -18.30 -4.65
CA MET A 744 4.02 -17.60 -5.76
C MET A 744 2.92 -18.44 -6.43
N ALA A 745 3.04 -19.77 -6.39
CA ALA A 745 2.03 -20.67 -6.90
C ALA A 745 0.72 -20.56 -6.09
N GLU A 746 0.80 -20.63 -4.77
CA GLU A 746 -0.36 -20.43 -3.87
C GLU A 746 -1.00 -19.07 -4.09
N LYS A 747 -0.19 -18.02 -4.19
CA LYS A 747 -0.69 -16.65 -4.43
C LYS A 747 -1.43 -16.54 -5.76
N ALA A 748 -0.90 -17.12 -6.83
CA ALA A 748 -1.52 -17.11 -8.15
C ALA A 748 -2.85 -17.88 -8.15
N LEU A 749 -2.88 -19.08 -7.57
CA LEU A 749 -4.11 -19.87 -7.48
C LEU A 749 -5.17 -19.18 -6.64
N ALA A 750 -4.82 -18.66 -5.47
CA ALA A 750 -5.76 -17.94 -4.62
C ALA A 750 -6.35 -16.68 -5.29
N SER A 751 -5.54 -15.93 -6.06
CA SER A 751 -6.04 -14.78 -6.82
C SER A 751 -7.00 -15.19 -7.96
N LEU A 752 -6.79 -16.35 -8.58
CA LEU A 752 -7.68 -16.89 -9.62
C LEU A 752 -8.96 -17.48 -9.02
N GLU A 753 -8.90 -18.09 -7.85
CA GLU A 753 -10.07 -18.54 -7.10
C GLU A 753 -10.97 -17.35 -6.74
N LEU A 754 -10.40 -16.25 -6.28
CA LEU A 754 -11.16 -15.03 -6.02
C LEU A 754 -11.81 -14.51 -7.31
N ALA A 755 -11.06 -14.46 -8.43
CA ALA A 755 -11.59 -14.03 -9.71
C ALA A 755 -12.75 -14.91 -10.22
N SER A 756 -12.74 -16.21 -9.92
CA SER A 756 -13.82 -17.13 -10.30
C SER A 756 -15.08 -16.99 -9.43
N LYS A 757 -14.92 -16.50 -8.20
CA LYS A 757 -16.04 -16.23 -7.29
C LYS A 757 -16.68 -14.85 -7.49
N THR A 758 -15.95 -13.90 -8.08
CA THR A 758 -16.39 -12.50 -8.20
C THR A 758 -17.06 -12.28 -9.53
N ARG A 759 -18.34 -11.86 -9.51
CA ARG A 759 -19.14 -11.59 -10.73
C ARG A 759 -18.49 -10.55 -11.63
N ALA A 760 -17.93 -9.49 -11.05
CA ALA A 760 -17.27 -8.40 -11.78
C ALA A 760 -15.87 -8.75 -12.30
N SER A 761 -15.42 -10.02 -12.20
CA SER A 761 -14.09 -10.47 -12.63
C SER A 761 -14.18 -11.65 -13.61
N ASN A 762 -13.11 -11.87 -14.37
CA ASN A 762 -13.03 -12.95 -15.35
C ASN A 762 -11.76 -13.78 -15.13
N ALA A 763 -11.91 -14.93 -14.51
CA ALA A 763 -10.81 -15.82 -14.15
C ALA A 763 -9.97 -16.27 -15.35
N THR A 764 -10.59 -16.53 -16.50
CA THR A 764 -9.90 -16.92 -17.74
C THR A 764 -8.99 -15.80 -18.24
N TYR A 765 -9.52 -14.57 -18.31
CA TYR A 765 -8.73 -13.41 -18.70
C TYR A 765 -7.57 -13.18 -17.72
N VAL A 766 -7.82 -13.23 -16.40
CA VAL A 766 -6.78 -13.05 -15.38
C VAL A 766 -5.71 -14.11 -15.47
N ALA A 767 -6.10 -15.37 -15.74
CA ALA A 767 -5.17 -16.49 -15.94
C ALA A 767 -4.26 -16.24 -17.16
N GLU A 768 -4.84 -15.88 -18.30
CA GLU A 768 -4.08 -15.54 -19.51
C GLU A 768 -3.10 -14.40 -19.30
N GLN A 769 -3.54 -13.31 -18.66
CA GLN A 769 -2.67 -12.16 -18.37
C GLN A 769 -1.54 -12.55 -17.41
N THR A 770 -1.82 -13.38 -16.41
CA THR A 770 -0.82 -13.89 -15.47
C THR A 770 0.24 -14.73 -16.18
N ILE A 771 -0.17 -15.61 -17.08
CA ILE A 771 0.75 -16.44 -17.88
C ILE A 771 1.59 -15.53 -18.80
N GLU A 772 0.96 -14.66 -19.55
CA GLU A 772 1.63 -13.85 -20.58
C GLU A 772 2.53 -12.76 -19.98
N LYS A 773 1.99 -11.97 -19.04
CA LYS A 773 2.67 -10.78 -18.51
C LYS A 773 3.62 -11.08 -17.35
N HIS A 774 3.44 -12.22 -16.67
CA HIS A 774 4.31 -12.61 -15.56
C HIS A 774 5.12 -13.86 -15.88
N PHE A 775 4.50 -15.03 -16.02
CA PHE A 775 5.24 -16.29 -16.06
C PHE A 775 6.13 -16.42 -17.29
N ILE A 776 5.63 -16.16 -18.48
CA ILE A 776 6.43 -16.24 -19.72
C ILE A 776 7.59 -15.24 -19.65
N ARG A 777 7.35 -14.01 -19.18
CA ARG A 777 8.42 -13.00 -19.04
C ARG A 777 9.49 -13.42 -18.04
N ASP A 778 9.09 -13.96 -16.90
CA ASP A 778 10.02 -14.45 -15.88
C ASP A 778 10.81 -15.68 -16.38
N ILE A 779 10.16 -16.61 -17.07
CA ILE A 779 10.81 -17.80 -17.67
C ILE A 779 11.90 -17.35 -18.65
N ILE A 780 11.54 -16.50 -19.61
CA ILE A 780 12.49 -16.00 -20.63
C ILE A 780 13.60 -15.16 -19.98
N GLY A 781 13.26 -14.31 -19.01
CA GLY A 781 14.21 -13.48 -18.26
C GLY A 781 15.20 -14.33 -17.46
N ASN A 782 14.72 -15.35 -16.77
CA ASN A 782 15.55 -16.28 -15.99
C ASN A 782 16.43 -17.15 -16.90
N LEU A 783 15.91 -17.61 -18.03
CA LEU A 783 16.67 -18.37 -19.02
C LEU A 783 17.83 -17.54 -19.58
N ARG A 784 17.56 -16.31 -20.02
CA ARG A 784 18.60 -15.35 -20.45
C ARG A 784 19.63 -15.09 -19.35
N SER A 785 19.18 -14.90 -18.13
CA SER A 785 20.08 -14.64 -17.00
C SER A 785 20.88 -15.88 -16.63
N PHE A 786 20.34 -17.10 -16.81
CA PHE A 786 21.04 -18.37 -16.63
C PHE A 786 22.17 -18.53 -17.63
N THR A 787 21.92 -18.29 -18.92
CA THR A 787 22.92 -18.44 -19.99
C THR A 787 24.07 -17.43 -19.92
N THR A 788 23.82 -16.24 -19.35
CA THR A 788 24.80 -15.12 -19.29
C THR A 788 25.43 -14.92 -17.92
N GLN A 789 25.11 -15.77 -16.93
CA GLN A 789 25.52 -15.57 -15.55
C GLN A 789 27.00 -15.84 -15.29
N GLY A 790 27.50 -15.16 -14.26
CA GLY A 790 28.79 -15.50 -13.67
C GLY A 790 28.67 -16.55 -12.58
N VAL A 791 29.81 -17.01 -12.10
CA VAL A 791 29.92 -17.95 -10.98
C VAL A 791 30.39 -17.24 -9.71
N ARG A 792 30.09 -17.80 -8.56
CA ARG A 792 30.54 -17.29 -7.26
C ARG A 792 31.10 -18.39 -6.37
N CYS A 793 32.05 -18.04 -5.52
CA CYS A 793 32.61 -18.94 -4.54
C CYS A 793 31.64 -19.17 -3.37
N LYS A 794 31.43 -20.44 -2.99
CA LYS A 794 30.62 -20.79 -1.80
C LYS A 794 31.26 -20.34 -0.49
N LYS A 795 32.58 -20.27 -0.43
CA LYS A 795 33.31 -19.96 0.83
C LYS A 795 33.46 -18.47 1.08
N CYS A 796 33.92 -17.70 0.08
CA CYS A 796 34.21 -16.27 0.25
C CYS A 796 33.28 -15.32 -0.52
N ASN A 797 32.33 -15.86 -1.30
CA ASN A 797 31.37 -15.12 -2.12
C ASN A 797 32.01 -14.21 -3.20
N THR A 798 33.28 -14.45 -3.55
CA THR A 798 33.92 -13.76 -4.68
C THR A 798 33.20 -14.14 -5.97
N LYS A 799 32.89 -13.12 -6.77
CA LYS A 799 32.18 -13.28 -8.06
C LYS A 799 33.20 -13.32 -9.19
N PHE A 800 32.98 -14.23 -10.10
CA PHE A 800 33.77 -14.39 -11.33
C PHE A 800 32.83 -14.26 -12.53
N ARG A 801 33.28 -13.56 -13.56
CA ARG A 801 32.55 -13.46 -14.84
C ARG A 801 32.53 -14.83 -15.56
N ARG A 802 33.59 -15.58 -15.47
CA ARG A 802 33.76 -16.92 -15.98
C ARG A 802 34.41 -17.81 -14.92
N PRO A 803 34.20 -19.12 -14.93
CA PRO A 803 34.92 -20.04 -14.04
C PRO A 803 36.44 -19.85 -14.20
N PRO A 804 37.21 -19.77 -13.11
CA PRO A 804 38.68 -19.86 -13.18
C PRO A 804 39.11 -21.22 -13.73
N LEU A 805 40.23 -21.26 -14.41
CA LEU A 805 40.77 -22.48 -15.01
C LEU A 805 40.98 -23.63 -13.99
N LYS A 806 41.17 -23.32 -12.72
CA LYS A 806 41.34 -24.32 -11.64
C LYS A 806 40.01 -24.83 -11.06
N ASP A 807 38.86 -24.41 -11.56
CA ASP A 807 37.51 -24.72 -11.04
C ASP A 807 37.29 -24.44 -9.56
N THR A 808 38.23 -23.79 -8.93
CA THR A 808 38.18 -23.38 -7.52
C THR A 808 38.55 -21.93 -7.36
N CYS A 809 38.02 -21.33 -6.31
CA CYS A 809 38.38 -19.95 -5.91
C CYS A 809 39.82 -19.95 -5.32
N SER A 810 40.47 -18.79 -5.36
CA SER A 810 41.77 -18.56 -4.70
C SER A 810 41.74 -18.91 -3.19
N CYS A 811 40.56 -18.88 -2.55
CA CYS A 811 40.38 -19.31 -1.16
C CYS A 811 40.17 -20.82 -0.97
N GLY A 812 40.28 -21.64 -2.04
CA GLY A 812 40.02 -23.06 -2.04
C GLY A 812 38.54 -23.45 -1.95
N GLY A 813 37.63 -22.50 -2.09
CA GLY A 813 36.19 -22.74 -2.08
C GLY A 813 35.64 -23.21 -3.43
N LYS A 814 34.67 -24.15 -3.42
CA LYS A 814 33.95 -24.60 -4.63
C LYS A 814 33.14 -23.41 -5.21
N LEU A 815 33.01 -23.40 -6.52
CA LEU A 815 32.22 -22.46 -7.28
C LEU A 815 30.77 -22.92 -7.41
N GLN A 816 29.85 -21.98 -7.55
CA GLN A 816 28.44 -22.25 -7.84
C GLN A 816 27.88 -21.20 -8.78
N LEU A 817 26.86 -21.57 -9.54
CA LEU A 817 26.07 -20.66 -10.35
C LEU A 817 25.26 -19.73 -9.46
N ASN A 818 25.01 -18.50 -9.93
CA ASN A 818 24.15 -17.53 -9.25
C ASN A 818 22.67 -17.93 -9.39
N ILE A 819 22.28 -18.42 -10.56
CA ILE A 819 20.93 -18.88 -10.89
C ILE A 819 21.01 -20.40 -11.14
N SER A 820 20.19 -21.15 -10.42
CA SER A 820 20.13 -22.61 -10.57
C SER A 820 19.17 -23.02 -11.70
N PRO A 821 19.31 -24.20 -12.30
CA PRO A 821 18.32 -24.76 -13.24
C PRO A 821 16.89 -24.77 -12.66
N ALA A 822 16.75 -25.11 -11.39
CA ALA A 822 15.46 -25.10 -10.68
C ALA A 822 14.80 -23.72 -10.63
N SER A 823 15.59 -22.64 -10.67
CA SER A 823 15.05 -21.28 -10.73
C SER A 823 14.45 -20.94 -12.10
N VAL A 824 14.96 -21.56 -13.18
CA VAL A 824 14.46 -21.38 -14.55
C VAL A 824 13.16 -22.15 -14.74
N SER A 825 13.09 -23.38 -14.25
CA SER A 825 11.91 -24.26 -14.37
C SER A 825 10.80 -23.96 -13.33
N LYS A 826 11.02 -22.98 -12.43
CA LYS A 826 10.17 -22.70 -11.27
C LYS A 826 8.67 -22.57 -11.60
N TYR A 827 8.33 -21.93 -12.71
CA TYR A 827 6.96 -21.62 -13.07
C TYR A 827 6.35 -22.61 -14.08
N ARG A 828 7.10 -23.64 -14.55
CA ARG A 828 6.62 -24.57 -15.55
C ARG A 828 5.32 -25.26 -15.13
N LYS A 829 5.34 -25.95 -13.99
CA LYS A 829 4.19 -26.69 -13.48
C LYS A 829 2.98 -25.79 -13.26
N ILE A 830 3.15 -24.70 -12.53
CA ILE A 830 2.02 -23.82 -12.20
C ILE A 830 1.42 -23.13 -13.42
N ALA A 831 2.21 -22.76 -14.42
CA ALA A 831 1.71 -22.15 -15.65
C ALA A 831 0.89 -23.16 -16.49
N THR A 832 1.31 -24.43 -16.52
CA THR A 832 0.54 -25.51 -17.15
C THR A 832 -0.78 -25.74 -16.41
N ASP A 833 -0.73 -25.95 -15.09
CA ASP A 833 -1.92 -26.19 -14.25
C ASP A 833 -2.95 -25.05 -14.40
N ILE A 834 -2.50 -23.79 -14.42
CA ILE A 834 -3.39 -22.63 -14.60
C ILE A 834 -3.99 -22.61 -16.01
N SER A 835 -3.17 -22.90 -17.05
CA SER A 835 -3.63 -22.92 -18.44
C SER A 835 -4.68 -24.01 -18.69
N GLU A 836 -4.56 -25.14 -18.02
CA GLU A 836 -5.51 -26.27 -18.11
C GLU A 836 -6.80 -25.95 -17.32
N ARG A 837 -6.67 -25.51 -16.07
CA ARG A 837 -7.80 -25.32 -15.15
C ARG A 837 -8.71 -24.17 -15.54
N TYR A 838 -8.16 -23.05 -15.97
CA TYR A 838 -8.94 -21.83 -16.28
C TYR A 838 -9.15 -21.60 -17.78
N GLY A 839 -8.59 -22.45 -18.61
CA GLY A 839 -8.58 -22.28 -20.06
C GLY A 839 -7.56 -21.20 -20.49
N SER A 840 -7.14 -21.28 -21.72
CA SER A 840 -6.37 -20.21 -22.35
C SER A 840 -6.46 -20.31 -23.87
N ARG A 841 -6.34 -19.16 -24.54
CA ARG A 841 -6.35 -19.09 -26.00
C ARG A 841 -5.21 -19.93 -26.61
N PRO A 842 -5.40 -20.53 -27.79
CA PRO A 842 -4.36 -21.34 -28.44
C PRO A 842 -3.02 -20.64 -28.56
N PHE A 843 -3.02 -19.34 -28.82
CA PHE A 843 -1.82 -18.52 -28.91
C PHE A 843 -1.01 -18.50 -27.60
N ILE A 844 -1.67 -18.39 -26.44
CA ILE A 844 -1.00 -18.39 -25.14
C ILE A 844 -0.40 -19.76 -24.85
N LYS A 845 -1.13 -20.84 -25.16
CA LYS A 845 -0.62 -22.21 -25.02
C LYS A 845 0.63 -22.44 -25.86
N GLN A 846 0.60 -22.04 -27.12
CA GLN A 846 1.74 -22.14 -28.03
C GLN A 846 2.95 -21.36 -27.53
N ARG A 847 2.76 -20.14 -27.05
CA ARG A 847 3.86 -19.33 -26.46
C ARG A 847 4.45 -19.99 -25.22
N LEU A 848 3.62 -20.63 -24.39
CA LEU A 848 4.06 -21.34 -23.20
C LEU A 848 4.89 -22.59 -23.57
N GLU A 849 4.44 -23.35 -24.55
CA GLU A 849 5.16 -24.48 -25.10
C GLU A 849 6.53 -24.08 -25.68
N LEU A 850 6.58 -23.00 -26.46
CA LEU A 850 7.85 -22.48 -26.99
C LEU A 850 8.81 -22.06 -25.86
N ALA A 851 8.30 -21.47 -24.78
CA ALA A 851 9.11 -21.10 -23.63
C ALA A 851 9.64 -22.34 -22.89
N PHE A 852 8.86 -23.43 -22.81
CA PHE A 852 9.26 -24.69 -22.19
C PHE A 852 10.28 -25.46 -23.06
N ASN A 853 10.06 -25.48 -24.36
CA ASN A 853 11.03 -26.09 -25.31
C ASN A 853 12.38 -25.37 -25.20
N ALA A 854 12.39 -24.04 -25.10
CA ALA A 854 13.62 -23.29 -24.91
C ALA A 854 14.34 -23.61 -23.59
N ILE A 855 13.60 -23.95 -22.52
CA ILE A 855 14.18 -24.43 -21.26
C ILE A 855 14.81 -25.85 -21.48
N GLU A 856 14.08 -26.77 -22.12
CA GLU A 856 14.54 -28.10 -22.39
C GLU A 856 15.81 -28.11 -23.27
N ASP A 857 15.80 -27.34 -24.34
CA ASP A 857 16.96 -27.16 -25.22
C ASP A 857 18.20 -26.62 -24.48
N THR A 858 17.99 -25.79 -23.46
CA THR A 858 19.10 -25.19 -22.70
C THR A 858 19.60 -26.10 -21.58
N LEU A 859 18.72 -26.84 -20.92
CA LEU A 859 19.03 -27.58 -19.68
C LEU A 859 19.16 -29.12 -19.90
N GLU A 860 18.43 -29.69 -20.86
CA GLU A 860 18.24 -31.13 -20.99
C GLU A 860 18.71 -31.69 -22.33
N ASN A 861 19.28 -30.85 -23.22
CA ASN A 861 19.68 -31.27 -24.54
C ASN A 861 20.88 -32.24 -24.49
N GLU A 862 20.61 -33.54 -24.62
CA GLU A 862 21.63 -34.58 -24.65
C GLU A 862 22.52 -34.54 -25.88
N GLN A 863 22.16 -33.80 -26.93
CA GLN A 863 22.91 -33.67 -28.18
C GLN A 863 24.22 -32.91 -28.01
N ILE A 864 24.47 -32.27 -26.85
CA ILE A 864 25.73 -31.61 -26.52
C ILE A 864 26.66 -32.51 -25.68
N LYS A 865 26.36 -33.78 -25.48
CA LYS A 865 27.39 -34.74 -25.04
C LYS A 865 28.38 -34.86 -26.19
N GLN A 866 29.49 -34.16 -26.04
CA GLN A 866 30.66 -34.34 -26.92
C GLN A 866 30.94 -35.84 -26.95
N MET A 867 30.61 -36.45 -28.07
CA MET A 867 30.96 -37.86 -28.27
C MET A 867 32.48 -37.92 -28.21
N ASP A 868 33.00 -38.73 -27.30
CA ASP A 868 34.42 -38.99 -27.19
C ASP A 868 34.87 -39.56 -28.51
N LEU A 869 35.99 -39.10 -29.04
CA LEU A 869 36.58 -39.59 -30.27
C LEU A 869 36.78 -41.13 -30.21
N GLY A 870 36.83 -41.72 -29.03
CA GLY A 870 36.83 -43.18 -28.83
C GLY A 870 35.56 -43.93 -29.22
N ALA A 871 34.43 -43.20 -29.43
CA ALA A 871 33.16 -43.80 -29.92
C ALA A 871 33.15 -43.96 -31.46
N PHE A 872 34.20 -43.48 -32.16
CA PHE A 872 34.38 -43.59 -33.60
C PHE A 872 35.57 -44.45 -33.98
N LEU A 873 36.27 -45.03 -32.99
CA LEU A 873 37.29 -46.05 -33.13
C LEU A 873 36.79 -47.44 -32.67
#